data_831f33fbf1134bb6dc028bfe51805409
#
_entry.id   831f33fbf1134bb6dc028bfe51805409
#
_cell.length_a   1.000
_cell.length_b   1.000
_cell.length_c   1.000
_cell.angle_alpha   90.00
_cell.angle_beta   90.00
_cell.angle_gamma   90.00
#
_symmetry.space_group_name_H-M   'P 1'
#
loop_
_entity.id
_entity.type
_entity.pdbx_description
1 polymer ?
#
loop_
_entity_poly.entity_id
_entity_poly.type
_entity_poly.pdbx_seq_one_letter_code
_entity_poly.pdbx_strand_id
1 'polypeptide(L)'
;MKGLFITGTDTDAGKTTVTAALLRALKVAGVPAAAVKPVQTGCVMRGGEEENRGEAASHEGAFSAGGDGDSLQTRKEDCACGCCGKGGSSTPEHLKGWGNAGMGGVGASLGVSSSSSSSSSSSSSSASSALVAPDVACYEAAGGGGIVLETYEPACSPHLAARLAGRPLTVSGLREKLERKAPDGAFLLIEGAGGIYVPLNDRETMLDFMREIDFPVLLVVGNKLGCINHALLSLDVLQSHGLRVCGMILNRPIPETVCDPGSGPDPDVGNERRLLRDNAETLARMGRERGVPVLAEIPYQTGFANNAENVWSCLAALVGPAVEALSPLFSDCLSNGICPDNASSHIVSPSSSHERGQTSPASSCSNRESSRVASPHIPSSPLSPSSLLAFDREHLWHPYTSALNPLPVREAVGTSGVRIRLRDGRELVDGMSSWWCAIHGYGHPVLMDAVRRQSAKMAHVMFGGLTHEPAVELGKRLLPLLPDNLKHIFYADSGSVSVEVALKMAVQYWASKGRPGKTRFLTPKGGYHGDTQGAMSVCDPVNGMHTLFTGILPKHLFVERPSCRFDSPFDPDSLRPMRDAIERHAEGLAAVILEPIVQGAGGMWFYHPDYLRGLRKLCDEHELLLIVDEIATGFGRTGKMFASEWAGLKPDILCLGKALTGGTMTLAATVASEAVARGIEEAGPEQGGGVFMHGPTFMGNPLACAVGCASLDLLNASPWAERVEGIRRGLEEGLSPCREFRGVRDVRTLGAIGVVEVDKPVNMAVLQDFFVERGVWVRPFNRNVYLMPPYCIGPEDLRRLTDAIVDAVRGAYS
;
A
#
# COMPACT_ATOMS: atom_id res chain seq x y z
N MET A 1 -26.39 34.16 8.47
CA MET A 1 -26.42 33.38 7.22
C MET A 1 -27.04 32.01 7.51
N LYS A 2 -27.75 31.42 6.56
CA LYS A 2 -28.24 30.01 6.62
C LYS A 2 -27.65 29.24 5.46
N GLY A 3 -27.37 27.98 5.66
CA GLY A 3 -26.77 27.20 4.57
C GLY A 3 -26.49 25.75 4.94
N LEU A 4 -25.86 25.08 4.02
CA LEU A 4 -25.41 23.67 4.08
C LEU A 4 -23.96 23.63 3.67
N PHE A 5 -23.13 22.94 4.45
CA PHE A 5 -21.74 22.69 4.08
C PHE A 5 -21.64 21.34 3.37
N ILE A 6 -21.12 21.31 2.16
CA ILE A 6 -20.96 20.12 1.33
C ILE A 6 -19.50 19.71 1.36
N THR A 7 -19.19 18.56 1.98
CA THR A 7 -17.85 17.97 2.01
C THR A 7 -17.86 16.60 1.35
N GLY A 8 -16.71 16.01 1.11
CA GLY A 8 -16.61 14.70 0.48
C GLY A 8 -15.64 13.78 1.18
N THR A 9 -15.77 12.48 0.91
CA THR A 9 -14.82 11.45 1.38
C THR A 9 -13.43 11.62 0.80
N ASP A 10 -13.34 12.22 -0.40
CA ASP A 10 -12.07 12.53 -1.08
C ASP A 10 -12.24 13.68 -2.12
N THR A 11 -11.17 13.98 -2.87
CA THR A 11 -11.18 15.04 -3.89
C THR A 11 -12.18 14.72 -5.00
N ASP A 12 -12.24 13.48 -5.47
CA ASP A 12 -13.01 13.04 -6.65
C ASP A 12 -14.37 12.41 -6.26
N ALA A 13 -14.89 12.68 -5.08
CA ALA A 13 -16.19 12.18 -4.64
C ALA A 13 -17.38 12.76 -5.46
N GLY A 14 -17.16 13.79 -6.28
CA GLY A 14 -18.19 14.44 -7.10
C GLY A 14 -18.94 15.56 -6.40
N LYS A 15 -18.31 16.25 -5.45
CA LYS A 15 -18.91 17.38 -4.69
C LYS A 15 -19.51 18.43 -5.61
N THR A 16 -18.79 18.87 -6.64
CA THR A 16 -19.22 19.91 -7.56
C THR A 16 -20.48 19.52 -8.33
N THR A 17 -20.58 18.27 -8.78
CA THR A 17 -21.79 17.72 -9.42
C THR A 17 -22.98 17.73 -8.47
N VAL A 18 -22.78 17.29 -7.21
CA VAL A 18 -23.82 17.26 -6.17
C VAL A 18 -24.26 18.69 -5.82
N THR A 19 -23.31 19.61 -5.65
CA THR A 19 -23.60 21.02 -5.32
C THR A 19 -24.42 21.68 -6.43
N ALA A 20 -24.03 21.50 -7.69
CA ALA A 20 -24.74 22.05 -8.84
C ALA A 20 -26.15 21.43 -9.00
N ALA A 21 -26.28 20.11 -8.78
CA ALA A 21 -27.58 19.43 -8.80
C ALA A 21 -28.53 19.94 -7.71
N LEU A 22 -28.05 20.11 -6.47
CA LEU A 22 -28.80 20.68 -5.37
C LEU A 22 -29.18 22.14 -5.63
N LEU A 23 -28.26 22.95 -6.18
CA LEU A 23 -28.52 24.33 -6.55
C LEU A 23 -29.66 24.42 -7.57
N ARG A 24 -29.64 23.55 -8.60
CA ARG A 24 -30.71 23.46 -9.60
C ARG A 24 -32.04 23.03 -8.98
N ALA A 25 -32.02 22.01 -8.12
CA ALA A 25 -33.23 21.51 -7.44
C ALA A 25 -33.84 22.54 -6.51
N LEU A 26 -33.04 23.29 -5.73
CA LEU A 26 -33.52 24.39 -4.87
C LEU A 26 -34.10 25.51 -5.70
N LYS A 27 -33.52 25.86 -6.84
CA LYS A 27 -34.07 26.83 -7.76
C LYS A 27 -35.44 26.41 -8.30
N VAL A 28 -35.59 25.15 -8.69
CA VAL A 28 -36.89 24.59 -9.13
C VAL A 28 -37.93 24.64 -7.99
N ALA A 29 -37.47 24.40 -6.75
CA ALA A 29 -38.31 24.52 -5.56
C ALA A 29 -38.61 25.97 -5.13
N GLY A 30 -38.16 26.98 -5.85
CA GLY A 30 -38.38 28.39 -5.55
C GLY A 30 -37.54 28.93 -4.36
N VAL A 31 -36.49 28.20 -3.94
CA VAL A 31 -35.61 28.63 -2.87
C VAL A 31 -34.50 29.53 -3.42
N PRO A 32 -34.35 30.79 -2.94
CA PRO A 32 -33.19 31.59 -3.33
C PRO A 32 -31.94 31.01 -2.72
N ALA A 33 -31.06 30.42 -3.59
CA ALA A 33 -29.87 29.76 -3.16
C ALA A 33 -28.64 30.18 -3.99
N ALA A 34 -27.45 30.15 -3.39
CA ALA A 34 -26.19 30.44 -4.02
C ALA A 34 -25.15 29.39 -3.61
N ALA A 35 -24.34 28.91 -4.60
CA ALA A 35 -23.20 28.04 -4.30
C ALA A 35 -21.96 28.89 -3.99
N VAL A 36 -21.20 28.46 -2.98
CA VAL A 36 -19.97 29.12 -2.53
C VAL A 36 -18.82 28.13 -2.55
N LYS A 37 -17.75 28.48 -3.28
CA LYS A 37 -16.47 27.78 -3.25
C LYS A 37 -15.48 28.57 -2.41
N PRO A 38 -15.12 28.10 -1.21
CA PRO A 38 -14.20 28.81 -0.33
C PRO A 38 -12.82 29.00 -0.97
N VAL A 39 -12.31 27.94 -1.60
CA VAL A 39 -11.00 27.98 -2.28
C VAL A 39 -11.08 27.19 -3.59
N GLN A 40 -10.67 27.81 -4.67
CA GLN A 40 -10.51 27.18 -5.98
C GLN A 40 -9.04 27.23 -6.39
N THR A 41 -8.42 26.09 -6.67
CA THR A 41 -7.09 25.92 -7.24
C THR A 41 -7.20 25.44 -8.69
N GLY A 42 -6.14 25.62 -9.49
CA GLY A 42 -6.17 25.26 -10.91
C GLY A 42 -7.00 26.23 -11.76
N CYS A 43 -7.07 27.50 -11.37
CA CYS A 43 -7.76 28.53 -12.15
C CYS A 43 -6.92 28.97 -13.35
N VAL A 44 -7.56 29.23 -14.48
CA VAL A 44 -6.90 29.71 -15.71
C VAL A 44 -7.14 31.19 -15.93
N MET A 45 -6.15 31.89 -16.49
CA MET A 45 -6.29 33.31 -16.89
C MET A 45 -7.25 33.44 -18.06
N ARG A 46 -8.16 34.39 -18.00
CA ARG A 46 -9.00 34.75 -19.12
C ARG A 46 -8.10 35.38 -20.19
N GLY A 47 -7.65 34.60 -21.18
CA GLY A 47 -6.86 35.05 -22.33
C GLY A 47 -7.74 35.75 -23.35
N GLY A 48 -7.20 36.81 -23.97
CA GLY A 48 -7.79 37.43 -25.16
C GLY A 48 -7.94 36.44 -26.31
N GLU A 49 -8.87 36.74 -27.16
CA GLU A 49 -9.48 36.01 -28.26
C GLU A 49 -8.53 35.18 -29.15
N GLU A 50 -9.03 33.99 -29.50
CA GLU A 50 -8.85 33.21 -30.72
C GLU A 50 -7.44 33.08 -31.32
N GLU A 51 -6.78 31.95 -30.98
CA GLU A 51 -6.07 31.06 -31.92
C GLU A 51 -5.59 29.82 -31.14
N ASN A 52 -6.35 28.75 -31.22
CA ASN A 52 -5.99 27.34 -31.17
C ASN A 52 -7.14 26.48 -30.66
N ARG A 53 -8.14 26.31 -31.48
CA ARG A 53 -9.01 25.13 -31.46
C ARG A 53 -8.30 24.01 -32.25
N GLY A 54 -7.65 23.14 -31.51
CA GLY A 54 -7.07 21.95 -32.09
C GLY A 54 -5.88 21.48 -31.28
N GLU A 55 -6.15 20.54 -30.38
CA GLU A 55 -5.22 19.69 -29.60
C GLU A 55 -5.41 19.80 -28.10
N ALA A 56 -6.54 19.32 -27.63
CA ALA A 56 -6.67 18.86 -26.22
C ALA A 56 -7.86 17.89 -26.12
N ALA A 57 -7.75 16.74 -26.73
CA ALA A 57 -8.58 15.57 -26.44
C ALA A 57 -7.95 14.36 -27.12
N SER A 58 -7.09 13.65 -26.45
CA SER A 58 -6.88 12.20 -26.65
C SER A 58 -5.65 11.73 -25.86
N HIS A 59 -5.86 11.41 -24.62
CA HIS A 59 -5.09 10.39 -23.91
C HIS A 59 -6.08 9.43 -23.23
N GLU A 60 -6.79 8.69 -24.07
CA GLU A 60 -7.35 7.41 -23.73
C GLU A 60 -6.66 6.38 -24.62
N GLY A 61 -5.73 5.65 -24.04
CA GLY A 61 -5.09 4.50 -24.64
C GLY A 61 -5.97 3.27 -24.44
N ALA A 62 -6.80 2.97 -25.43
CA ALA A 62 -7.46 1.68 -25.53
C ALA A 62 -6.53 0.66 -26.15
N PHE A 63 -6.22 -0.39 -25.39
CA PHE A 63 -5.70 -1.65 -25.95
C PHE A 63 -6.87 -2.43 -26.55
N SER A 64 -6.83 -2.70 -27.83
CA SER A 64 -7.59 -3.78 -28.43
C SER A 64 -6.67 -4.69 -29.23
N ALA A 65 -6.75 -5.97 -28.92
CA ALA A 65 -6.10 -7.07 -29.63
C ALA A 65 -6.92 -7.49 -30.85
N GLY A 66 -6.23 -8.08 -31.83
CA GLY A 66 -6.82 -8.98 -32.87
C GLY A 66 -6.33 -8.68 -34.25
N GLY A 67 -5.49 -9.47 -34.83
CA GLY A 67 -5.78 -10.63 -35.65
C GLY A 67 -5.39 -10.43 -37.11
N ASP A 68 -4.36 -11.17 -37.53
CA ASP A 68 -4.19 -11.80 -38.86
C ASP A 68 -4.09 -11.01 -40.15
N GLY A 69 -3.00 -11.31 -40.89
CA GLY A 69 -3.06 -11.58 -42.29
C GLY A 69 -2.14 -10.76 -43.21
N ASP A 70 -1.03 -11.41 -43.59
CA ASP A 70 -0.41 -11.48 -44.91
C ASP A 70 0.14 -10.24 -45.68
N SER A 71 1.44 -10.38 -45.86
CA SER A 71 2.26 -10.29 -47.07
C SER A 71 2.42 -8.97 -47.85
N LEU A 72 3.68 -8.81 -48.20
CA LEU A 72 4.31 -8.28 -49.42
C LEU A 72 4.96 -6.87 -49.36
N GLN A 73 6.28 -6.99 -49.26
CA GLN A 73 7.32 -6.45 -50.20
C GLN A 73 7.44 -4.93 -50.43
N THR A 74 8.65 -4.50 -50.05
CA THR A 74 9.61 -3.67 -50.81
C THR A 74 9.24 -2.23 -51.17
N ARG A 75 9.98 -1.27 -50.68
CA ARG A 75 11.04 -0.54 -51.39
C ARG A 75 11.71 0.50 -50.51
N LYS A 76 13.02 0.51 -50.65
CA LYS A 76 13.94 1.62 -50.30
C LYS A 76 13.63 2.81 -51.21
N GLU A 77 13.84 4.00 -50.70
CA GLU A 77 14.65 4.98 -51.43
C GLU A 77 14.98 6.19 -50.52
N ASP A 78 16.21 6.52 -50.61
CA ASP A 78 16.99 7.60 -50.04
C ASP A 78 16.40 8.99 -50.35
N CYS A 79 16.64 9.94 -49.43
CA CYS A 79 17.17 11.22 -49.87
C CYS A 79 17.85 11.97 -48.71
N ALA A 80 19.11 12.18 -48.94
CA ALA A 80 19.98 13.08 -48.19
C ALA A 80 19.79 14.54 -48.63
N CYS A 81 19.96 15.48 -47.71
CA CYS A 81 20.55 16.79 -47.87
C CYS A 81 20.63 17.44 -46.47
N GLY A 82 21.69 17.77 -45.85
CA GLY A 82 22.94 18.38 -46.23
C GLY A 82 22.82 19.91 -46.27
N CYS A 83 23.13 20.61 -45.22
CA CYS A 83 23.91 21.85 -45.29
C CYS A 83 24.14 22.52 -43.92
N CYS A 84 25.30 22.51 -43.53
CA CYS A 84 26.18 23.46 -42.83
C CYS A 84 25.63 24.85 -42.48
N GLY A 85 26.08 25.34 -41.33
CA GLY A 85 26.32 26.75 -41.14
C GLY A 85 26.38 27.28 -39.70
N LYS A 86 27.48 27.15 -39.08
CA LYS A 86 28.18 28.08 -38.14
C LYS A 86 27.40 29.26 -37.47
N GLY A 87 27.57 29.32 -36.15
CA GLY A 87 28.06 30.58 -35.56
C GLY A 87 27.19 31.17 -34.45
N GLY A 88 27.74 31.34 -33.28
CA GLY A 88 27.37 32.42 -32.41
C GLY A 88 27.00 32.09 -30.98
N SER A 89 27.98 32.14 -30.11
CA SER A 89 27.94 32.28 -28.68
C SER A 89 26.92 33.26 -28.13
N SER A 90 26.20 32.90 -27.11
CA SER A 90 26.05 33.70 -25.88
C SER A 90 25.27 32.96 -24.80
N THR A 91 25.94 32.64 -23.74
CA THR A 91 25.37 32.28 -22.42
C THR A 91 24.53 33.44 -21.86
N PRO A 92 23.57 33.15 -21.01
CA PRO A 92 23.52 33.86 -19.74
C PRO A 92 23.63 32.89 -18.55
N GLU A 93 24.62 33.23 -17.75
CA GLU A 93 24.69 32.83 -16.36
C GLU A 93 23.41 33.21 -15.61
N HIS A 94 22.91 32.32 -14.79
CA HIS A 94 22.41 32.55 -13.43
C HIS A 94 21.80 31.24 -12.90
N LEU A 95 22.55 30.59 -12.06
CA LEU A 95 22.15 29.87 -10.87
C LEU A 95 23.37 29.20 -10.23
N LYS A 96 24.06 30.03 -9.44
CA LYS A 96 25.03 29.52 -8.45
C LYS A 96 24.53 29.91 -7.07
N GLY A 97 24.52 28.91 -6.18
CA GLY A 97 24.98 29.13 -4.84
C GLY A 97 23.95 29.03 -3.73
N TRP A 98 23.83 27.87 -3.16
CA TRP A 98 23.53 27.71 -1.74
C TRP A 98 24.70 27.00 -1.09
N GLY A 99 25.50 27.79 -0.40
CA GLY A 99 26.58 27.33 0.48
C GLY A 99 26.58 28.14 1.77
N ASN A 100 26.69 27.43 2.85
CA ASN A 100 26.83 27.79 4.27
C ASN A 100 27.61 29.05 4.60
N ALA A 101 27.18 29.75 5.67
CA ALA A 101 27.91 30.15 6.87
C ALA A 101 27.10 31.23 7.60
N GLY A 102 26.75 31.16 8.87
CA GLY A 102 27.58 31.23 10.03
C GLY A 102 27.52 32.63 10.65
N MET A 103 26.77 32.80 11.75
CA MET A 103 26.90 33.73 12.91
C MET A 103 27.60 35.10 12.75
N GLY A 104 26.96 36.11 13.30
CA GLY A 104 27.62 37.27 13.87
C GLY A 104 26.86 38.58 13.78
N GLY A 105 26.44 39.09 14.90
CA GLY A 105 25.56 40.14 15.24
C GLY A 105 25.98 41.61 15.01
N VAL A 106 25.13 42.47 15.60
CA VAL A 106 25.29 43.91 15.93
C VAL A 106 24.83 44.90 14.84
N GLY A 107 23.69 45.52 14.90
CA GLY A 107 23.44 46.81 15.56
C GLY A 107 23.48 48.05 14.65
N ALA A 108 22.39 48.87 14.83
CA ALA A 108 22.31 50.30 14.55
C ALA A 108 21.60 50.76 13.27
N SER A 109 20.41 51.16 13.36
CA SER A 109 19.71 52.47 13.44
C SER A 109 20.01 53.53 12.37
N LEU A 110 18.90 54.25 12.02
CA LEU A 110 18.78 55.55 11.30
C LEU A 110 18.62 55.44 9.78
N GLY A 111 17.71 56.06 9.11
CA GLY A 111 16.89 57.20 9.43
C GLY A 111 15.97 57.61 8.24
N VAL A 112 15.00 58.31 8.57
CA VAL A 112 13.92 58.95 7.80
C VAL A 112 14.41 59.78 6.61
N SER A 113 13.65 59.73 5.51
CA SER A 113 13.22 61.02 4.93
C SER A 113 12.11 60.81 3.85
N SER A 114 11.07 61.55 4.09
CA SER A 114 9.93 61.83 3.26
C SER A 114 10.26 62.75 2.09
N SER A 115 9.66 62.54 0.95
CA SER A 115 9.29 63.63 0.08
C SER A 115 8.08 63.26 -0.81
N SER A 116 7.06 64.05 -0.60
CA SER A 116 5.86 64.17 -1.39
C SER A 116 6.11 64.86 -2.75
N SER A 117 5.51 64.42 -3.80
CA SER A 117 5.04 65.32 -4.84
C SER A 117 3.86 64.70 -5.62
N SER A 118 2.81 65.48 -5.62
CA SER A 118 1.56 65.32 -6.35
C SER A 118 1.74 65.56 -7.87
N SER A 119 1.04 64.85 -8.73
CA SER A 119 0.09 65.46 -9.65
C SER A 119 -0.44 64.46 -10.70
N SER A 120 -1.75 64.62 -10.94
CA SER A 120 -2.53 64.48 -12.16
C SER A 120 -2.82 63.11 -12.77
N SER A 121 -4.04 62.77 -12.58
CA SER A 121 -5.05 62.10 -13.41
C SER A 121 -4.72 61.76 -14.86
N SER A 122 -4.73 60.47 -15.14
CA SER A 122 -5.24 59.92 -16.41
C SER A 122 -5.84 58.56 -16.13
N SER A 123 -7.12 58.44 -16.33
CA SER A 123 -7.91 57.24 -16.25
C SER A 123 -7.50 56.28 -17.38
N SER A 124 -6.77 55.23 -17.05
CA SER A 124 -6.69 54.01 -17.86
C SER A 124 -7.26 52.88 -17.02
N SER A 125 -8.43 52.40 -17.44
CA SER A 125 -9.04 51.19 -16.90
C SER A 125 -8.11 50.00 -17.19
N SER A 126 -7.31 49.62 -16.21
CA SER A 126 -6.66 48.33 -16.21
C SER A 126 -7.74 47.26 -16.00
N ALA A 127 -8.11 46.58 -17.08
CA ALA A 127 -8.84 45.33 -17.01
C ALA A 127 -7.99 44.36 -16.20
N SER A 128 -8.36 44.11 -14.93
CA SER A 128 -7.76 43.04 -14.10
C SER A 128 -8.09 41.72 -14.77
N SER A 129 -7.08 41.02 -15.27
CA SER A 129 -7.20 39.65 -15.77
C SER A 129 -7.74 38.74 -14.63
N ALA A 130 -9.05 38.45 -14.68
CA ALA A 130 -9.71 37.64 -13.67
C ALA A 130 -9.44 36.15 -13.96
N LEU A 131 -8.99 35.44 -12.94
CA LEU A 131 -8.88 33.98 -12.98
C LEU A 131 -10.28 33.35 -13.09
N VAL A 132 -10.45 32.40 -14.01
CA VAL A 132 -11.71 31.64 -14.16
C VAL A 132 -11.64 30.40 -13.27
N ALA A 133 -12.67 30.22 -12.42
CA ALA A 133 -12.84 29.10 -11.51
C ALA A 133 -13.73 28.02 -12.15
N PRO A 134 -13.21 26.80 -12.46
CA PRO A 134 -13.97 25.77 -13.18
C PRO A 134 -15.25 25.33 -12.48
N ASP A 135 -15.26 25.24 -11.15
CA ASP A 135 -16.45 24.79 -10.37
C ASP A 135 -17.59 25.80 -10.49
N VAL A 136 -17.29 27.10 -10.57
CA VAL A 136 -18.31 28.15 -10.75
C VAL A 136 -18.98 28.00 -12.10
N ALA A 137 -18.26 27.65 -13.14
CA ALA A 137 -18.86 27.39 -14.45
C ALA A 137 -19.88 26.24 -14.41
N CYS A 138 -19.65 25.21 -13.57
CA CYS A 138 -20.64 24.15 -13.33
C CYS A 138 -21.91 24.68 -12.62
N TYR A 139 -21.75 25.57 -11.65
CA TYR A 139 -22.91 26.17 -10.94
C TYR A 139 -23.73 27.06 -11.85
N GLU A 140 -23.08 27.84 -12.71
CA GLU A 140 -23.72 28.68 -13.71
C GLU A 140 -24.44 27.84 -14.77
N ALA A 141 -23.82 26.74 -15.25
CA ALA A 141 -24.44 25.81 -16.18
C ALA A 141 -25.68 25.11 -15.58
N ALA A 142 -25.70 24.89 -14.27
CA ALA A 142 -26.89 24.40 -13.55
C ALA A 142 -27.97 25.49 -13.36
N GLY A 143 -27.70 26.70 -13.82
CA GLY A 143 -28.62 27.84 -13.81
C GLY A 143 -28.66 28.59 -12.49
N GLY A 144 -27.64 28.48 -11.63
CA GLY A 144 -27.52 29.22 -10.35
C GLY A 144 -26.35 30.21 -10.37
N GLY A 145 -26.19 30.97 -9.26
CA GLY A 145 -25.04 31.84 -9.02
C GLY A 145 -23.94 31.14 -8.28
N GLY A 146 -22.68 31.29 -8.71
CA GLY A 146 -21.50 30.78 -8.05
C GLY A 146 -20.61 31.89 -7.48
N ILE A 147 -20.13 31.71 -6.28
CA ILE A 147 -19.25 32.65 -5.57
C ILE A 147 -17.95 31.92 -5.19
N VAL A 148 -16.80 32.50 -5.54
CA VAL A 148 -15.51 32.04 -5.06
C VAL A 148 -14.95 33.06 -4.07
N LEU A 149 -14.45 32.56 -2.92
CA LEU A 149 -13.85 33.43 -1.93
C LEU A 149 -12.37 33.68 -2.25
N GLU A 150 -11.64 32.61 -2.64
CA GLU A 150 -10.22 32.65 -3.04
C GLU A 150 -9.96 31.80 -4.28
N THR A 151 -9.16 32.36 -5.21
CA THR A 151 -8.71 31.67 -6.43
C THR A 151 -7.20 31.64 -6.53
N TYR A 152 -6.67 30.47 -6.92
CA TYR A 152 -5.25 30.24 -7.14
C TYR A 152 -5.02 29.54 -8.48
N GLU A 153 -3.98 29.97 -9.22
CA GLU A 153 -3.61 29.39 -10.50
C GLU A 153 -3.05 27.96 -10.37
N PRO A 154 -2.13 27.64 -9.40
CA PRO A 154 -1.58 26.30 -9.29
C PRO A 154 -2.64 25.26 -8.95
N ALA A 155 -2.70 24.16 -9.73
CA ALA A 155 -3.57 23.01 -9.48
C ALA A 155 -2.96 22.10 -8.41
N CYS A 156 -3.03 22.52 -7.14
CA CYS A 156 -2.50 21.78 -5.98
C CYS A 156 -3.37 22.03 -4.76
N SER A 157 -2.97 21.49 -3.61
CA SER A 157 -3.71 21.68 -2.35
C SER A 157 -3.77 23.15 -1.95
N PRO A 158 -4.87 23.61 -1.29
CA PRO A 158 -5.10 25.01 -0.94
C PRO A 158 -3.93 25.71 -0.24
N HIS A 159 -3.35 25.09 0.79
CA HIS A 159 -2.23 25.64 1.53
C HIS A 159 -0.97 25.85 0.67
N LEU A 160 -0.69 24.91 -0.25
CA LEU A 160 0.45 25.02 -1.15
C LEU A 160 0.20 26.10 -2.20
N ALA A 161 -0.99 26.16 -2.79
CA ALA A 161 -1.38 27.18 -3.75
C ALA A 161 -1.30 28.58 -3.14
N ALA A 162 -1.78 28.76 -1.91
CA ALA A 162 -1.69 29.99 -1.15
C ALA A 162 -0.24 30.42 -0.87
N ARG A 163 0.62 29.46 -0.53
CA ARG A 163 2.07 29.69 -0.28
C ARG A 163 2.78 30.10 -1.57
N LEU A 164 2.55 29.40 -2.67
CA LEU A 164 3.15 29.72 -3.98
C LEU A 164 2.70 31.08 -4.50
N ALA A 165 1.46 31.47 -4.23
CA ALA A 165 0.92 32.76 -4.61
C ALA A 165 1.31 33.92 -3.66
N GLY A 166 1.99 33.63 -2.54
CA GLY A 166 2.31 34.64 -1.52
C GLY A 166 1.09 35.29 -0.86
N ARG A 167 -0.09 34.63 -0.93
CA ARG A 167 -1.36 35.09 -0.36
C ARG A 167 -1.81 34.13 0.72
N PRO A 168 -1.66 34.50 2.02
CA PRO A 168 -2.01 33.61 3.12
C PRO A 168 -3.51 33.30 3.15
N LEU A 169 -3.84 32.04 3.39
CA LEU A 169 -5.20 31.55 3.49
C LEU A 169 -5.48 31.20 4.96
N THR A 170 -6.50 31.85 5.57
CA THR A 170 -6.89 31.61 6.96
C THR A 170 -8.41 31.39 7.08
N VAL A 171 -8.82 30.63 8.08
CA VAL A 171 -10.25 30.40 8.38
C VAL A 171 -10.99 31.71 8.63
N SER A 172 -10.42 32.62 9.43
CA SER A 172 -11.01 33.93 9.70
C SER A 172 -11.14 34.79 8.43
N GLY A 173 -10.12 34.79 7.57
CA GLY A 173 -10.16 35.51 6.30
C GLY A 173 -11.20 34.99 5.32
N LEU A 174 -11.37 33.64 5.28
CA LEU A 174 -12.44 33.02 4.49
C LEU A 174 -13.83 33.36 5.01
N ARG A 175 -14.01 33.36 6.34
CA ARG A 175 -15.28 33.78 6.97
C ARG A 175 -15.64 35.21 6.66
N GLU A 176 -14.70 36.14 6.82
CA GLU A 176 -14.90 37.55 6.49
C GLU A 176 -15.30 37.78 5.02
N LYS A 177 -14.63 37.05 4.11
CA LYS A 177 -14.97 37.09 2.67
C LYS A 177 -16.34 36.52 2.37
N LEU A 178 -16.71 35.42 3.07
CA LEU A 178 -18.05 34.85 2.97
C LEU A 178 -19.12 35.85 3.39
N GLU A 179 -18.97 36.47 4.57
CA GLU A 179 -19.91 37.44 5.10
C GLU A 179 -20.11 38.65 4.18
N ARG A 180 -19.03 39.08 3.51
CA ARG A 180 -19.05 40.19 2.55
C ARG A 180 -19.66 39.84 1.19
N LYS A 181 -19.47 38.62 0.70
CA LYS A 181 -19.87 38.20 -0.66
C LYS A 181 -21.19 37.44 -0.70
N ALA A 182 -21.67 36.92 0.42
CA ALA A 182 -22.90 36.16 0.49
C ALA A 182 -24.10 37.05 0.12
N PRO A 183 -25.01 36.62 -0.77
CA PRO A 183 -26.22 37.36 -1.09
C PRO A 183 -27.18 37.40 0.10
N ASP A 184 -27.80 38.57 0.34
CA ASP A 184 -28.76 38.71 1.41
C ASP A 184 -29.99 37.81 1.20
N GLY A 185 -30.36 37.07 2.25
CA GLY A 185 -31.52 36.19 2.23
C GLY A 185 -31.36 34.86 1.47
N ALA A 186 -30.23 34.61 0.82
CA ALA A 186 -30.00 33.37 0.10
C ALA A 186 -29.59 32.23 1.03
N PHE A 187 -30.03 31.00 0.70
CA PHE A 187 -29.53 29.76 1.31
C PHE A 187 -28.21 29.41 0.66
N LEU A 188 -27.16 29.26 1.44
CA LEU A 188 -25.81 29.04 0.95
C LEU A 188 -25.44 27.53 0.87
N LEU A 189 -24.99 27.07 -0.28
CA LEU A 189 -24.39 25.77 -0.47
C LEU A 189 -22.87 25.96 -0.50
N ILE A 190 -22.18 25.71 0.61
CA ILE A 190 -20.71 25.86 0.71
C ILE A 190 -20.02 24.56 0.36
N GLU A 191 -19.31 24.53 -0.76
CA GLU A 191 -18.58 23.36 -1.21
C GLU A 191 -17.12 23.38 -0.75
N GLY A 192 -16.73 22.48 0.15
CA GLY A 192 -15.34 22.32 0.61
C GLY A 192 -14.38 21.87 -0.49
N ALA A 193 -13.13 22.29 -0.40
CA ALA A 193 -12.06 21.81 -1.26
C ALA A 193 -11.50 20.47 -0.74
N GLY A 194 -11.58 19.41 -1.53
CA GLY A 194 -11.09 18.07 -1.17
C GLY A 194 -11.89 17.42 -0.04
N GLY A 195 -11.19 16.75 0.88
CA GLY A 195 -11.77 16.09 2.06
C GLY A 195 -11.75 16.97 3.32
N ILE A 196 -12.14 16.38 4.45
CA ILE A 196 -12.35 17.07 5.73
C ILE A 196 -11.07 17.72 6.27
N TYR A 197 -9.95 17.02 6.22
CA TYR A 197 -8.66 17.48 6.75
C TYR A 197 -7.76 18.15 5.71
N VAL A 198 -8.30 18.63 4.60
CA VAL A 198 -7.51 19.40 3.63
C VAL A 198 -6.93 20.65 4.30
N PRO A 199 -5.61 20.84 4.32
CA PRO A 199 -4.98 21.97 4.98
C PRO A 199 -5.23 23.28 4.21
N LEU A 200 -5.61 24.31 4.94
CA LEU A 200 -5.73 25.69 4.45
C LEU A 200 -4.41 26.44 4.65
N ASN A 201 -3.73 26.15 5.75
CA ASN A 201 -2.39 26.62 6.09
C ASN A 201 -1.70 25.61 7.03
N ASP A 202 -0.57 25.97 7.64
CA ASP A 202 0.21 25.08 8.50
C ASP A 202 -0.47 24.71 9.83
N ARG A 203 -1.62 25.33 10.18
CA ARG A 203 -2.33 25.16 11.44
C ARG A 203 -3.82 24.87 11.29
N GLU A 204 -4.43 25.30 10.20
CA GLU A 204 -5.88 25.24 9.98
C GLU A 204 -6.22 24.37 8.79
N THR A 205 -7.31 23.64 8.91
CA THR A 205 -7.84 22.73 7.91
C THR A 205 -9.24 23.14 7.44
N MET A 206 -9.78 22.42 6.48
CA MET A 206 -11.17 22.60 6.05
C MET A 206 -12.16 22.27 7.18
N LEU A 207 -11.80 21.36 8.11
CA LEU A 207 -12.61 21.06 9.30
C LEU A 207 -12.74 22.28 10.22
N ASP A 208 -11.65 23.04 10.39
CA ASP A 208 -11.69 24.26 11.21
C ASP A 208 -12.61 25.32 10.59
N PHE A 209 -12.61 25.42 9.26
CA PHE A 209 -13.54 26.30 8.55
C PHE A 209 -15.00 25.83 8.68
N MET A 210 -15.27 24.51 8.61
CA MET A 210 -16.61 23.95 8.86
C MET A 210 -17.12 24.29 10.27
N ARG A 211 -16.25 24.15 11.28
CA ARG A 211 -16.58 24.48 12.67
C ARG A 211 -16.84 25.95 12.88
N GLU A 212 -16.08 26.83 12.21
CA GLU A 212 -16.22 28.29 12.30
C GLU A 212 -17.54 28.77 11.65
N ILE A 213 -17.97 28.09 10.57
CA ILE A 213 -19.23 28.44 9.90
C ILE A 213 -20.44 27.81 10.59
N ASP A 214 -20.28 26.66 11.24
CA ASP A 214 -21.29 25.91 12.00
C ASP A 214 -22.59 25.63 11.21
N PHE A 215 -22.46 25.34 9.91
CA PHE A 215 -23.60 24.90 9.12
C PHE A 215 -23.77 23.38 9.22
N PRO A 216 -25.01 22.87 9.07
CA PRO A 216 -25.21 21.43 8.86
C PRO A 216 -24.34 20.94 7.71
N VAL A 217 -23.83 19.70 7.84
CA VAL A 217 -22.90 19.10 6.86
C VAL A 217 -23.61 18.01 6.07
N LEU A 218 -23.47 18.05 4.75
CA LEU A 218 -23.83 17.00 3.82
C LEU A 218 -22.56 16.31 3.35
N LEU A 219 -22.46 14.99 3.53
CA LEU A 219 -21.30 14.19 3.11
C LEU A 219 -21.54 13.58 1.73
N VAL A 220 -20.73 13.92 0.76
CA VAL A 220 -20.71 13.31 -0.57
C VAL A 220 -19.74 12.14 -0.56
N VAL A 221 -20.23 10.94 -0.88
CA VAL A 221 -19.47 9.70 -0.92
C VAL A 221 -19.30 9.25 -2.37
N GLY A 222 -18.07 9.18 -2.85
CA GLY A 222 -17.78 8.56 -4.13
C GLY A 222 -17.99 7.04 -4.03
N ASN A 223 -19.07 6.51 -4.60
CA ASN A 223 -19.41 5.07 -4.54
C ASN A 223 -18.44 4.26 -5.40
N LYS A 224 -17.40 3.74 -4.78
CA LYS A 224 -16.31 2.92 -5.35
C LYS A 224 -15.77 1.99 -4.27
N LEU A 225 -14.90 1.06 -4.63
CA LEU A 225 -14.24 0.18 -3.64
C LEU A 225 -13.54 1.03 -2.56
N GLY A 226 -13.77 0.70 -1.28
CA GLY A 226 -13.23 1.40 -0.12
C GLY A 226 -14.09 2.58 0.39
N CYS A 227 -15.16 2.95 -0.30
CA CYS A 227 -15.98 4.11 0.09
C CYS A 227 -16.66 3.95 1.44
N ILE A 228 -17.02 2.74 1.86
CA ILE A 228 -17.61 2.48 3.18
C ILE A 228 -16.66 2.94 4.29
N ASN A 229 -15.39 2.53 4.22
CA ASN A 229 -14.40 2.93 5.21
C ASN A 229 -14.20 4.46 5.25
N HIS A 230 -14.06 5.10 4.09
CA HIS A 230 -13.87 6.55 4.00
C HIS A 230 -15.10 7.32 4.49
N ALA A 231 -16.30 6.84 4.19
CA ALA A 231 -17.54 7.47 4.68
C ALA A 231 -17.66 7.38 6.20
N LEU A 232 -17.44 6.20 6.78
CA LEU A 232 -17.53 5.99 8.23
C LEU A 232 -16.49 6.80 9.00
N LEU A 233 -15.23 6.81 8.55
CA LEU A 233 -14.18 7.66 9.13
C LEU A 233 -14.56 9.15 9.04
N SER A 234 -15.11 9.60 7.92
CA SER A 234 -15.56 10.97 7.75
C SER A 234 -16.71 11.31 8.70
N LEU A 235 -17.68 10.42 8.87
CA LEU A 235 -18.79 10.60 9.81
C LEU A 235 -18.30 10.67 11.26
N ASP A 236 -17.43 9.75 11.66
CA ASP A 236 -16.88 9.69 13.02
C ASP A 236 -16.09 10.98 13.34
N VAL A 237 -15.31 11.50 12.40
CA VAL A 237 -14.59 12.78 12.55
C VAL A 237 -15.57 13.95 12.68
N LEU A 238 -16.53 14.08 11.76
CA LEU A 238 -17.48 15.20 11.80
C LEU A 238 -18.29 15.21 13.10
N GLN A 239 -18.83 14.06 13.51
CA GLN A 239 -19.63 13.94 14.73
C GLN A 239 -18.81 14.14 16.00
N SER A 240 -17.56 13.64 16.06
CA SER A 240 -16.68 13.82 17.22
C SER A 240 -16.27 15.30 17.43
N HIS A 241 -16.30 16.10 16.37
CA HIS A 241 -16.06 17.54 16.43
C HIS A 241 -17.34 18.38 16.58
N GLY A 242 -18.46 17.73 16.90
CA GLY A 242 -19.73 18.39 17.19
C GLY A 242 -20.49 18.91 15.97
N LEU A 243 -20.06 18.58 14.75
CA LEU A 243 -20.74 18.99 13.53
C LEU A 243 -21.97 18.12 13.25
N ARG A 244 -23.09 18.78 12.93
CA ARG A 244 -24.34 18.10 12.59
C ARG A 244 -24.32 17.61 11.15
N VAL A 245 -24.12 16.30 10.94
CA VAL A 245 -24.23 15.70 9.62
C VAL A 245 -25.69 15.37 9.33
N CYS A 246 -26.28 16.01 8.31
CA CYS A 246 -27.70 15.87 8.00
C CYS A 246 -28.01 14.71 7.03
N GLY A 247 -27.00 14.19 6.34
CA GLY A 247 -27.17 13.03 5.47
C GLY A 247 -25.95 12.78 4.59
N MET A 248 -26.05 11.73 3.77
CA MET A 248 -25.08 11.37 2.75
C MET A 248 -25.72 11.36 1.37
N ILE A 249 -24.96 11.73 0.33
CA ILE A 249 -25.30 11.48 -1.06
C ILE A 249 -24.22 10.59 -1.64
N LEU A 250 -24.63 9.45 -2.21
CA LEU A 250 -23.74 8.54 -2.90
C LEU A 250 -23.64 8.98 -4.37
N ASN A 251 -22.46 9.28 -4.83
CA ASN A 251 -22.21 9.67 -6.21
C ASN A 251 -21.30 8.64 -6.90
N ARG A 252 -21.61 8.28 -8.12
CA ARG A 252 -20.80 7.36 -8.92
C ARG A 252 -19.83 8.16 -9.80
N PRO A 253 -18.52 8.22 -9.45
CA PRO A 253 -17.56 9.05 -10.16
C PRO A 253 -16.98 8.41 -11.43
N ILE A 254 -17.23 7.11 -11.65
CA ILE A 254 -16.63 6.32 -12.76
C ILE A 254 -17.74 5.75 -13.65
N PRO A 255 -17.57 5.73 -15.01
CA PRO A 255 -18.55 5.14 -15.93
C PRO A 255 -18.78 3.65 -15.67
N GLU A 256 -19.98 3.15 -16.01
CA GLU A 256 -20.20 1.72 -16.08
C GLU A 256 -19.36 1.12 -17.20
N THR A 257 -18.70 0.01 -16.94
CA THR A 257 -18.11 -0.80 -18.00
C THR A 257 -19.24 -1.27 -18.90
N VAL A 258 -19.29 -0.74 -20.12
CA VAL A 258 -20.34 -1.07 -21.09
C VAL A 258 -19.93 -2.36 -21.80
N CYS A 259 -20.70 -3.42 -21.66
CA CYS A 259 -20.56 -4.60 -22.50
C CYS A 259 -20.96 -4.27 -23.95
N ASP A 260 -20.11 -4.65 -24.89
CA ASP A 260 -20.45 -4.65 -26.31
C ASP A 260 -21.69 -5.54 -26.52
N PRO A 261 -22.75 -5.10 -27.25
CA PRO A 261 -23.99 -5.86 -27.41
C PRO A 261 -23.84 -7.26 -28.02
N GLY A 262 -22.64 -7.63 -28.47
CA GLY A 262 -22.31 -8.93 -29.06
C GLY A 262 -21.45 -9.85 -28.23
N SER A 263 -20.92 -9.42 -27.08
CA SER A 263 -20.20 -10.27 -26.14
C SER A 263 -21.17 -10.79 -25.09
N GLY A 264 -21.10 -12.09 -24.77
CA GLY A 264 -21.91 -12.70 -23.72
C GLY A 264 -21.73 -11.99 -22.36
N PRO A 265 -22.52 -12.32 -21.33
CA PRO A 265 -22.49 -11.62 -20.06
C PRO A 265 -21.06 -11.65 -19.46
N ASP A 266 -20.44 -10.48 -19.40
CA ASP A 266 -19.15 -10.29 -18.78
C ASP A 266 -19.31 -10.37 -17.24
N PRO A 267 -18.70 -11.35 -16.56
CA PRO A 267 -18.82 -11.53 -15.13
C PRO A 267 -18.29 -10.32 -14.32
N ASP A 268 -17.37 -9.55 -14.86
CA ASP A 268 -16.78 -8.38 -14.18
C ASP A 268 -17.77 -7.22 -14.07
N VAL A 269 -18.62 -6.99 -15.08
CA VAL A 269 -19.69 -5.98 -15.04
C VAL A 269 -20.76 -6.35 -14.00
N GLY A 270 -21.07 -7.64 -13.89
CA GLY A 270 -21.98 -8.14 -12.87
C GLY A 270 -21.45 -7.92 -11.45
N ASN A 271 -20.15 -8.12 -11.23
CA ASN A 271 -19.49 -7.94 -9.96
C ASN A 271 -19.39 -6.46 -9.57
N GLU A 272 -19.11 -5.56 -10.50
CA GLU A 272 -19.06 -4.12 -10.23
C GLU A 272 -20.44 -3.58 -9.79
N ARG A 273 -21.50 -3.94 -10.49
CA ARG A 273 -22.87 -3.56 -10.11
C ARG A 273 -23.27 -4.09 -8.73
N ARG A 274 -22.84 -5.30 -8.40
CA ARG A 274 -23.10 -5.93 -7.09
C ARG A 274 -22.34 -5.17 -6.00
N LEU A 275 -21.06 -4.84 -6.22
CA LEU A 275 -20.25 -4.04 -5.29
C LEU A 275 -20.90 -2.68 -5.00
N LEU A 276 -21.30 -1.94 -6.01
CA LEU A 276 -21.89 -0.61 -5.86
C LEU A 276 -23.21 -0.65 -5.12
N ARG A 277 -24.02 -1.69 -5.34
CA ARG A 277 -25.28 -1.91 -4.61
C ARG A 277 -25.01 -2.27 -3.16
N ASP A 278 -24.08 -3.17 -2.88
CA ASP A 278 -23.70 -3.57 -1.52
C ASP A 278 -23.15 -2.39 -0.72
N ASN A 279 -22.31 -1.55 -1.33
CA ASN A 279 -21.84 -0.32 -0.74
C ASN A 279 -22.99 0.60 -0.32
N ALA A 280 -23.96 0.80 -1.22
CA ALA A 280 -25.12 1.66 -0.96
C ALA A 280 -26.01 1.11 0.16
N GLU A 281 -26.33 -0.19 0.13
CA GLU A 281 -27.11 -0.87 1.17
C GLU A 281 -26.41 -0.82 2.53
N THR A 282 -25.11 -1.08 2.54
CA THR A 282 -24.29 -1.04 3.76
C THR A 282 -24.19 0.37 4.34
N LEU A 283 -23.92 1.39 3.52
CA LEU A 283 -23.88 2.77 3.95
C LEU A 283 -25.25 3.27 4.42
N ALA A 284 -26.34 2.86 3.75
CA ALA A 284 -27.70 3.18 4.18
C ALA A 284 -28.04 2.59 5.56
N ARG A 285 -27.60 1.37 5.84
CA ARG A 285 -27.77 0.73 7.16
C ARG A 285 -26.90 1.38 8.23
N MET A 286 -25.60 1.45 8.00
CA MET A 286 -24.65 1.99 9.00
C MET A 286 -24.80 3.48 9.23
N GLY A 287 -25.23 4.23 8.22
CA GLY A 287 -25.57 5.65 8.35
C GLY A 287 -26.81 5.85 9.23
N ARG A 288 -27.88 5.06 9.03
CA ARG A 288 -29.06 5.11 9.91
C ARG A 288 -28.73 4.82 11.38
N GLU A 289 -27.87 3.85 11.65
CA GLU A 289 -27.41 3.54 13.01
C GLU A 289 -26.69 4.73 13.68
N ARG A 290 -26.08 5.62 12.88
CA ARG A 290 -25.39 6.85 13.31
C ARG A 290 -26.28 8.11 13.23
N GLY A 291 -27.55 7.96 12.89
CA GLY A 291 -28.47 9.08 12.69
C GLY A 291 -28.20 9.91 11.41
N VAL A 292 -27.47 9.35 10.44
CA VAL A 292 -27.09 10.01 9.18
C VAL A 292 -27.59 9.17 7.99
N PRO A 293 -28.78 9.50 7.42
CA PRO A 293 -29.34 8.72 6.31
C PRO A 293 -28.62 8.97 4.99
N VAL A 294 -28.69 8.00 4.08
CA VAL A 294 -28.44 8.22 2.65
C VAL A 294 -29.67 8.88 2.07
N LEU A 295 -29.52 10.08 1.51
CA LEU A 295 -30.61 10.93 1.01
C LEU A 295 -30.85 10.76 -0.49
N ALA A 296 -29.80 10.46 -1.26
CA ALA A 296 -29.88 10.23 -2.69
C ALA A 296 -28.69 9.41 -3.21
N GLU A 297 -28.89 8.77 -4.37
CA GLU A 297 -27.86 8.11 -5.14
C GLU A 297 -27.81 8.72 -6.54
N ILE A 298 -26.63 9.13 -6.98
CA ILE A 298 -26.39 9.72 -8.31
C ILE A 298 -25.58 8.73 -9.14
N PRO A 299 -26.16 8.18 -10.23
CA PRO A 299 -25.44 7.34 -11.15
C PRO A 299 -24.44 8.16 -11.97
N TYR A 300 -23.47 7.50 -12.61
CA TYR A 300 -22.54 8.16 -13.50
C TYR A 300 -23.28 8.84 -14.67
N GLN A 301 -22.93 10.08 -14.95
CA GLN A 301 -23.58 10.88 -15.98
C GLN A 301 -22.64 11.08 -17.16
N THR A 302 -23.18 10.83 -18.37
CA THR A 302 -22.54 11.15 -19.65
C THR A 302 -23.30 12.27 -20.35
N GLY A 303 -22.65 13.03 -21.22
CA GLY A 303 -23.34 13.97 -22.10
C GLY A 303 -23.37 15.44 -21.65
N PHE A 304 -22.58 15.82 -20.64
CA PHE A 304 -22.47 17.23 -20.24
C PHE A 304 -22.08 18.17 -21.39
N ALA A 305 -21.31 17.70 -22.39
CA ALA A 305 -20.86 18.52 -23.51
C ALA A 305 -21.97 18.84 -24.54
N ASN A 306 -22.99 17.97 -24.67
CA ASN A 306 -23.95 18.05 -25.79
C ASN A 306 -25.39 18.43 -25.37
N ASN A 307 -25.75 18.34 -24.07
CA ASN A 307 -27.11 18.60 -23.62
C ASN A 307 -27.16 18.92 -22.11
N ALA A 308 -26.41 19.93 -21.67
CA ALA A 308 -26.22 20.31 -20.28
C ALA A 308 -27.54 20.58 -19.52
N GLU A 309 -28.51 21.21 -20.14
CA GLU A 309 -29.80 21.57 -19.52
C GLU A 309 -30.63 20.34 -19.15
N ASN A 310 -30.67 19.32 -19.98
CA ASN A 310 -31.38 18.07 -19.70
C ASN A 310 -30.65 17.24 -18.62
N VAL A 311 -29.31 17.23 -18.64
CA VAL A 311 -28.49 16.54 -17.63
C VAL A 311 -28.72 17.16 -16.26
N TRP A 312 -28.66 18.48 -16.16
CA TRP A 312 -28.92 19.20 -14.90
C TRP A 312 -30.34 19.03 -14.39
N SER A 313 -31.34 18.98 -15.27
CA SER A 313 -32.73 18.72 -14.88
C SER A 313 -32.91 17.29 -14.37
N CYS A 314 -32.26 16.31 -15.00
CA CYS A 314 -32.27 14.92 -14.53
C CYS A 314 -31.56 14.77 -13.17
N LEU A 315 -30.39 15.39 -13.00
CA LEU A 315 -29.66 15.38 -11.73
C LEU A 315 -30.46 16.07 -10.61
N ALA A 316 -31.13 17.18 -10.90
CA ALA A 316 -32.00 17.85 -9.94
C ALA A 316 -33.15 16.94 -9.47
N ALA A 317 -33.73 16.17 -10.37
CA ALA A 317 -34.77 15.19 -10.01
C ALA A 317 -34.22 14.05 -9.11
N LEU A 318 -32.99 13.59 -9.39
CA LEU A 318 -32.34 12.55 -8.58
C LEU A 318 -32.03 12.98 -7.15
N VAL A 319 -31.70 14.27 -6.93
CA VAL A 319 -31.48 14.84 -5.60
C VAL A 319 -32.76 15.40 -4.96
N GLY A 320 -33.89 15.32 -5.62
CA GLY A 320 -35.18 15.77 -5.09
C GLY A 320 -35.51 15.26 -3.69
N PRO A 321 -35.37 13.95 -3.41
CA PRO A 321 -35.56 13.38 -2.08
C PRO A 321 -34.62 14.00 -1.02
N ALA A 322 -33.40 14.35 -1.41
CA ALA A 322 -32.45 15.03 -0.50
C ALA A 322 -32.94 16.47 -0.19
N VAL A 323 -33.43 17.19 -1.20
CA VAL A 323 -34.00 18.54 -1.01
C VAL A 323 -35.21 18.49 -0.10
N GLU A 324 -36.10 17.52 -0.26
CA GLU A 324 -37.26 17.31 0.62
C GLU A 324 -36.83 17.02 2.06
N ALA A 325 -35.88 16.12 2.27
CA ALA A 325 -35.33 15.78 3.58
C ALA A 325 -34.62 16.98 4.26
N LEU A 326 -34.03 17.87 3.48
CA LEU A 326 -33.33 19.08 3.95
C LEU A 326 -34.24 20.30 4.07
N SER A 327 -35.53 20.19 3.70
CA SER A 327 -36.47 21.32 3.70
C SER A 327 -36.58 22.08 5.05
N PRO A 328 -36.43 21.46 6.23
CA PRO A 328 -36.41 22.19 7.49
C PRO A 328 -35.27 23.22 7.60
N LEU A 329 -34.20 23.07 6.82
CA LEU A 329 -33.04 23.98 6.86
C LEU A 329 -33.29 25.31 6.13
N PHE A 330 -34.21 25.33 5.16
CA PHE A 330 -34.46 26.47 4.29
C PHE A 330 -35.94 26.91 4.24
N SER A 331 -36.82 26.31 5.04
CA SER A 331 -38.26 26.66 5.09
C SER A 331 -38.53 28.15 5.35
N ASP A 332 -37.71 28.78 6.19
CA ASP A 332 -37.82 30.23 6.45
C ASP A 332 -37.33 31.09 5.29
N CYS A 333 -36.60 30.57 4.32
CA CYS A 333 -36.19 31.26 3.11
C CYS A 333 -37.32 31.35 2.08
N LEU A 334 -38.32 30.49 2.19
CA LEU A 334 -39.51 30.47 1.33
C LEU A 334 -40.57 31.48 1.76
N SER A 335 -40.57 31.86 3.06
CA SER A 335 -41.57 32.76 3.62
C SER A 335 -41.34 34.26 3.35
N ASN A 336 -40.20 34.66 2.80
CA ASN A 336 -39.81 36.04 2.50
C ASN A 336 -39.81 36.39 0.99
N GLY A 337 -40.32 35.52 0.12
CA GLY A 337 -40.38 35.76 -1.33
C GLY A 337 -41.83 35.89 -1.80
N ILE A 338 -42.13 37.00 -2.45
CA ILE A 338 -43.41 37.32 -3.09
C ILE A 338 -43.74 36.26 -4.15
N CYS A 339 -44.89 35.57 -4.00
CA CYS A 339 -45.46 34.69 -5.02
C CYS A 339 -45.80 35.44 -6.29
N PRO A 340 -45.56 34.87 -7.46
CA PRO A 340 -46.46 34.97 -8.58
C PRO A 340 -47.22 33.66 -8.81
N ASP A 341 -48.51 33.87 -8.97
CA ASP A 341 -49.55 32.85 -9.21
C ASP A 341 -49.29 31.90 -10.37
N ASN A 342 -49.92 30.72 -10.21
CA ASN A 342 -50.36 29.80 -11.26
C ASN A 342 -49.40 28.67 -11.69
N ALA A 343 -49.66 27.49 -11.17
CA ALA A 343 -50.16 26.37 -11.97
C ALA A 343 -50.48 25.14 -11.08
N SER A 344 -51.77 24.95 -10.87
CA SER A 344 -52.37 23.71 -10.38
C SER A 344 -52.21 22.62 -11.40
N SER A 345 -51.73 21.41 -11.01
CA SER A 345 -52.35 20.17 -11.47
C SER A 345 -51.66 18.92 -10.88
N HIS A 346 -52.42 18.20 -10.10
CA HIS A 346 -52.55 16.75 -9.99
C HIS A 346 -51.30 15.89 -9.82
N ILE A 347 -51.05 15.43 -8.62
CA ILE A 347 -50.57 14.09 -8.39
C ILE A 347 -51.47 13.40 -7.38
N VAL A 348 -52.03 12.29 -7.85
CA VAL A 348 -52.93 11.39 -7.16
C VAL A 348 -52.11 10.51 -6.20
N SER A 349 -52.56 10.43 -4.96
CA SER A 349 -52.13 9.46 -3.99
C SER A 349 -52.98 8.17 -4.10
N PRO A 350 -52.45 6.99 -3.84
CA PRO A 350 -53.29 5.89 -3.35
C PRO A 350 -53.02 5.62 -1.86
N SER A 351 -54.10 5.74 -1.13
CA SER A 351 -54.33 5.31 0.25
C SER A 351 -54.46 3.79 0.40
N SER A 352 -53.98 3.30 1.54
CA SER A 352 -54.64 2.20 2.32
C SER A 352 -53.92 2.09 3.67
N SER A 353 -54.48 2.53 4.76
CA SER A 353 -55.38 1.99 5.79
C SER A 353 -55.05 0.58 6.31
N HIS A 354 -54.67 0.49 7.57
CA HIS A 354 -55.32 -0.21 8.72
C HIS A 354 -54.40 -0.20 9.95
N GLU A 355 -54.80 0.41 10.98
CA GLU A 355 -55.45 0.07 12.26
C GLU A 355 -54.53 -0.54 13.34
N ARG A 356 -54.37 0.27 14.34
CA ARG A 356 -54.65 0.28 15.83
C ARG A 356 -54.14 -0.90 16.66
N GLY A 357 -53.56 -0.54 17.73
CA GLY A 357 -53.40 -1.34 18.93
C GLY A 357 -52.56 -0.65 20.02
N GLN A 358 -53.26 0.02 20.92
CA GLN A 358 -52.79 0.62 22.20
C GLN A 358 -52.20 -0.42 23.12
N THR A 359 -51.20 -0.07 23.96
CA THR A 359 -51.36 0.24 25.39
C THR A 359 -50.03 0.38 26.06
N SER A 360 -49.82 1.52 26.74
CA SER A 360 -48.90 1.67 27.88
C SER A 360 -49.63 1.21 29.18
N PRO A 361 -48.99 1.02 30.36
CA PRO A 361 -48.28 2.05 31.07
C PRO A 361 -47.10 1.65 32.02
N ALA A 362 -46.30 2.63 32.27
CA ALA A 362 -45.69 3.13 33.53
C ALA A 362 -45.17 2.16 34.62
N SER A 363 -43.94 2.34 35.08
CA SER A 363 -43.54 3.02 36.34
C SER A 363 -42.19 2.45 36.81
N SER A 364 -41.34 3.26 37.13
CA SER A 364 -40.79 3.89 38.31
C SER A 364 -39.37 3.48 38.70
N CYS A 365 -38.59 4.54 38.85
CA CYS A 365 -37.65 4.88 39.93
C CYS A 365 -36.39 4.08 40.23
N SER A 366 -35.30 4.84 40.07
CA SER A 366 -34.17 5.05 41.00
C SER A 366 -33.10 3.95 41.13
N ASN A 367 -31.87 4.22 40.77
CA ASN A 367 -30.84 4.74 41.67
C ASN A 367 -29.52 4.95 40.93
N ARG A 368 -28.84 5.97 41.41
CA ARG A 368 -27.46 6.34 41.09
C ARG A 368 -26.48 5.19 41.38
N GLU A 369 -25.49 5.02 40.50
CA GLU A 369 -24.08 4.95 40.95
C GLU A 369 -23.10 4.90 39.77
N SER A 370 -22.08 5.75 39.92
CA SER A 370 -20.70 5.71 39.48
C SER A 370 -20.38 5.35 38.00
N SER A 371 -19.95 6.42 37.35
CA SER A 371 -19.13 6.45 36.13
C SER A 371 -17.96 5.47 36.17
N ARG A 372 -18.03 4.41 35.36
CA ARG A 372 -16.87 3.75 34.78
C ARG A 372 -16.97 3.94 33.27
N VAL A 373 -15.97 4.62 32.73
CA VAL A 373 -15.76 4.72 31.27
C VAL A 373 -15.60 3.30 30.72
N ALA A 374 -16.64 2.82 30.08
CA ALA A 374 -16.61 1.56 29.35
C ALA A 374 -15.90 1.80 28.02
N SER A 375 -14.82 1.09 27.79
CA SER A 375 -14.21 0.94 26.48
C SER A 375 -15.27 0.50 25.46
N PRO A 376 -15.23 0.98 24.22
CA PRO A 376 -16.20 0.56 23.21
C PRO A 376 -16.03 -0.93 22.94
N HIS A 377 -17.01 -1.70 23.36
CA HIS A 377 -17.18 -3.07 22.92
C HIS A 377 -17.54 -3.07 21.44
N ILE A 378 -16.63 -3.50 20.60
CA ILE A 378 -16.95 -4.00 19.27
C ILE A 378 -17.84 -5.25 19.51
N PRO A 379 -19.09 -5.30 19.07
CA PRO A 379 -19.88 -6.52 19.16
C PRO A 379 -19.31 -7.53 18.17
N SER A 380 -18.41 -8.37 18.63
CA SER A 380 -18.07 -9.61 17.95
C SER A 380 -19.20 -10.62 18.26
N SER A 381 -20.25 -10.62 17.46
CA SER A 381 -21.04 -11.83 17.33
C SER A 381 -20.11 -12.88 16.72
N PRO A 382 -19.76 -13.96 17.42
CA PRO A 382 -18.95 -15.00 16.82
C PRO A 382 -19.72 -15.55 15.63
N LEU A 383 -19.16 -15.38 14.43
CA LEU A 383 -19.64 -16.09 13.24
C LEU A 383 -19.71 -17.57 13.60
N SER A 384 -20.78 -18.27 13.22
CA SER A 384 -20.82 -19.72 13.41
C SER A 384 -19.60 -20.33 12.71
N PRO A 385 -18.99 -21.39 13.25
CA PRO A 385 -17.79 -22.01 12.65
C PRO A 385 -18.00 -22.40 11.18
N SER A 386 -19.22 -22.78 10.81
CA SER A 386 -19.60 -23.08 9.43
C SER A 386 -19.62 -21.84 8.53
N SER A 387 -19.88 -20.65 9.06
CA SER A 387 -19.93 -19.42 8.26
C SER A 387 -18.55 -18.81 8.01
N LEU A 388 -17.60 -18.93 8.95
CA LEU A 388 -16.24 -18.40 8.77
C LEU A 388 -15.48 -19.19 7.70
N LEU A 389 -15.43 -20.53 7.83
CA LEU A 389 -14.74 -21.37 6.84
C LEU A 389 -15.44 -21.38 5.48
N ALA A 390 -16.77 -21.18 5.45
CA ALA A 390 -17.49 -21.04 4.19
C ALA A 390 -17.10 -19.74 3.48
N PHE A 391 -17.07 -18.63 4.22
CA PHE A 391 -16.60 -17.34 3.68
C PHE A 391 -15.14 -17.40 3.23
N ASP A 392 -14.26 -17.97 4.06
CA ASP A 392 -12.86 -18.17 3.72
C ASP A 392 -12.69 -18.92 2.40
N ARG A 393 -13.37 -20.05 2.27
CA ARG A 393 -13.34 -20.89 1.08
C ARG A 393 -13.88 -20.19 -0.17
N GLU A 394 -14.87 -19.34 -0.03
CA GLU A 394 -15.52 -18.64 -1.14
C GLU A 394 -14.74 -17.40 -1.58
N HIS A 395 -14.04 -16.71 -0.63
CA HIS A 395 -13.55 -15.36 -0.87
C HIS A 395 -12.05 -15.14 -0.60
N LEU A 396 -11.35 -16.02 0.14
CA LEU A 396 -9.95 -15.82 0.47
C LEU A 396 -9.04 -16.74 -0.34
N TRP A 397 -8.07 -16.15 -1.01
CA TRP A 397 -7.09 -16.88 -1.79
C TRP A 397 -5.86 -17.19 -0.95
N HIS A 398 -5.65 -18.45 -0.61
CA HIS A 398 -4.49 -18.90 0.17
C HIS A 398 -3.23 -19.01 -0.68
N PRO A 399 -2.03 -18.83 -0.08
CA PRO A 399 -0.77 -18.94 -0.81
C PRO A 399 -0.61 -20.30 -1.52
N TYR A 400 -0.25 -20.26 -2.81
CA TYR A 400 0.01 -21.42 -3.65
C TYR A 400 -1.16 -22.41 -3.74
N THR A 401 -2.38 -21.93 -3.72
CA THR A 401 -3.61 -22.75 -3.89
C THR A 401 -4.50 -22.21 -4.99
N SER A 402 -5.48 -23.00 -5.42
CA SER A 402 -6.57 -22.54 -6.29
C SER A 402 -7.61 -21.78 -5.47
N ALA A 403 -8.11 -20.66 -5.98
CA ALA A 403 -9.23 -19.93 -5.37
C ALA A 403 -10.53 -20.75 -5.40
N LEU A 404 -10.76 -21.50 -6.49
CA LEU A 404 -12.03 -22.26 -6.68
C LEU A 404 -11.96 -23.67 -6.07
N ASN A 405 -10.74 -24.24 -5.96
CA ASN A 405 -10.50 -25.56 -5.38
C ASN A 405 -9.35 -25.49 -4.36
N PRO A 406 -9.53 -24.73 -3.26
CA PRO A 406 -8.49 -24.60 -2.26
C PRO A 406 -8.25 -25.91 -1.52
N LEU A 407 -7.02 -26.11 -1.04
CA LEU A 407 -6.74 -27.15 -0.06
C LEU A 407 -7.54 -26.90 1.23
N PRO A 408 -7.92 -27.95 1.98
CA PRO A 408 -8.61 -27.77 3.24
C PRO A 408 -7.82 -26.87 4.21
N VAL A 409 -8.46 -25.84 4.73
CA VAL A 409 -7.90 -24.95 5.73
C VAL A 409 -8.42 -25.28 7.13
N ARG A 410 -7.70 -24.86 8.15
CA ARG A 410 -8.06 -25.04 9.56
C ARG A 410 -8.17 -23.68 10.24
N GLU A 411 -9.22 -23.49 11.02
CA GLU A 411 -9.41 -22.25 11.77
C GLU A 411 -8.51 -22.22 13.00
N ALA A 412 -7.45 -21.41 12.97
CA ALA A 412 -6.60 -21.12 14.11
C ALA A 412 -7.25 -20.03 14.97
N VAL A 413 -7.46 -20.30 16.25
CA VAL A 413 -8.11 -19.37 17.19
C VAL A 413 -7.14 -18.78 18.22
N GLY A 414 -5.91 -19.24 18.23
CA GLY A 414 -4.87 -18.72 19.11
C GLY A 414 -3.57 -19.47 18.97
N THR A 415 -2.52 -18.84 19.46
CA THR A 415 -1.15 -19.40 19.44
C THR A 415 -0.46 -19.10 20.76
N SER A 416 0.41 -20.01 21.25
CA SER A 416 1.23 -19.79 22.44
C SER A 416 2.44 -20.74 22.43
N GLY A 417 3.62 -20.22 22.71
CA GLY A 417 4.85 -21.03 22.69
C GLY A 417 5.04 -21.69 21.32
N VAL A 418 5.06 -23.03 21.28
CA VAL A 418 5.19 -23.80 20.05
C VAL A 418 3.84 -24.37 19.56
N ARG A 419 2.73 -23.85 20.07
CA ARG A 419 1.38 -24.40 19.85
C ARG A 419 0.52 -23.50 18.99
N ILE A 420 -0.23 -24.11 18.09
CA ILE A 420 -1.34 -23.50 17.33
C ILE A 420 -2.62 -24.17 17.82
N ARG A 421 -3.56 -23.39 18.34
CA ARG A 421 -4.85 -23.89 18.82
C ARG A 421 -5.92 -23.69 17.75
N LEU A 422 -6.58 -24.78 17.40
CA LEU A 422 -7.68 -24.78 16.44
C LEU A 422 -9.03 -24.53 17.13
N ARG A 423 -10.04 -24.16 16.33
CA ARG A 423 -11.42 -23.93 16.79
C ARG A 423 -12.05 -25.17 17.44
N ASP A 424 -11.72 -26.34 16.97
CA ASP A 424 -12.22 -27.60 17.50
C ASP A 424 -11.54 -28.05 18.81
N GLY A 425 -10.66 -27.22 19.36
CA GLY A 425 -9.98 -27.45 20.62
C GLY A 425 -8.65 -28.21 20.51
N ARG A 426 -8.28 -28.71 19.33
CA ARG A 426 -6.97 -29.37 19.12
C ARG A 426 -5.85 -28.34 19.21
N GLU A 427 -4.75 -28.76 19.82
CA GLU A 427 -3.49 -28.01 19.84
C GLU A 427 -2.45 -28.73 18.99
N LEU A 428 -1.88 -28.02 18.04
CA LEU A 428 -0.88 -28.54 17.11
C LEU A 428 0.51 -28.02 17.49
N VAL A 429 1.48 -28.90 17.61
CA VAL A 429 2.90 -28.49 17.72
C VAL A 429 3.36 -27.97 16.36
N ASP A 430 3.84 -26.74 16.32
CA ASP A 430 4.32 -26.11 15.07
C ASP A 430 5.72 -26.60 14.70
N GLY A 431 5.81 -27.40 13.68
CA GLY A 431 7.07 -27.85 13.10
C GLY A 431 7.63 -26.94 12.01
N MET A 432 6.99 -25.75 11.75
CA MET A 432 7.30 -24.89 10.59
C MET A 432 7.77 -23.48 10.99
N SER A 433 7.66 -23.08 12.27
CA SER A 433 7.90 -21.70 12.74
C SER A 433 7.20 -20.66 11.86
N SER A 434 5.94 -20.90 11.46
CA SER A 434 5.20 -20.06 10.51
C SER A 434 6.05 -19.66 9.29
N TRP A 435 6.59 -20.64 8.60
CA TRP A 435 7.53 -20.47 7.49
C TRP A 435 8.81 -19.71 7.87
N TRP A 436 9.58 -20.29 8.82
CA TRP A 436 10.93 -19.89 9.23
C TRP A 436 11.01 -18.69 10.17
N CYS A 437 9.93 -17.98 10.44
CA CYS A 437 10.00 -16.67 11.12
C CYS A 437 9.84 -16.73 12.64
N ALA A 438 9.00 -17.64 13.20
CA ALA A 438 8.64 -17.66 14.62
C ALA A 438 9.70 -18.36 15.47
N ILE A 439 10.95 -17.88 15.45
CA ILE A 439 12.09 -18.53 16.15
C ILE A 439 11.94 -18.55 17.67
N HIS A 440 11.24 -17.57 18.26
CA HIS A 440 10.96 -17.46 19.69
C HIS A 440 9.66 -18.16 20.11
N GLY A 441 8.97 -18.80 19.16
CA GLY A 441 7.60 -19.27 19.36
C GLY A 441 6.59 -18.10 19.33
N TYR A 442 5.36 -18.42 19.65
CA TYR A 442 4.23 -17.51 19.56
C TYR A 442 3.94 -16.77 20.87
N GLY A 443 3.50 -15.53 20.74
CA GLY A 443 3.02 -14.75 21.87
C GLY A 443 4.06 -14.48 22.93
N HIS A 444 5.37 -14.44 22.58
CA HIS A 444 6.43 -14.19 23.55
C HIS A 444 6.22 -12.84 24.24
N PRO A 445 6.20 -12.75 25.60
CA PRO A 445 5.84 -11.54 26.33
C PRO A 445 6.65 -10.30 25.92
N VAL A 446 7.96 -10.47 25.68
CA VAL A 446 8.86 -9.38 25.30
C VAL A 446 8.47 -8.79 23.95
N LEU A 447 8.12 -9.65 22.95
CA LEU A 447 7.68 -9.19 21.62
C LEU A 447 6.32 -8.49 21.72
N MET A 448 5.38 -9.08 22.48
CA MET A 448 4.04 -8.48 22.65
C MET A 448 4.09 -7.16 23.42
N ASP A 449 5.03 -7.01 24.35
CA ASP A 449 5.24 -5.76 25.05
C ASP A 449 5.87 -4.68 24.16
N ALA A 450 6.81 -5.05 23.28
CA ALA A 450 7.35 -4.13 22.26
C ALA A 450 6.24 -3.61 21.34
N VAL A 451 5.34 -4.47 20.87
CA VAL A 451 4.15 -4.08 20.07
C VAL A 451 3.30 -3.08 20.85
N ARG A 452 2.92 -3.39 22.09
CA ARG A 452 2.05 -2.53 22.92
C ARG A 452 2.68 -1.15 23.19
N ARG A 453 3.94 -1.11 23.58
CA ARG A 453 4.63 0.15 23.88
C ARG A 453 4.79 1.01 22.64
N GLN A 454 5.21 0.42 21.51
CA GLN A 454 5.46 1.19 20.32
C GLN A 454 4.15 1.65 19.65
N SER A 455 3.10 0.83 19.63
CA SER A 455 1.80 1.21 19.08
C SER A 455 1.16 2.39 19.83
N ALA A 456 1.36 2.44 21.15
CA ALA A 456 0.91 3.57 21.98
C ALA A 456 1.68 4.88 21.72
N LYS A 457 2.94 4.78 21.26
CA LYS A 457 3.80 5.93 20.97
C LYS A 457 3.63 6.40 19.51
N MET A 458 3.76 5.49 18.56
CA MET A 458 3.71 5.76 17.13
C MET A 458 3.68 4.45 16.34
N ALA A 459 2.57 4.12 15.69
CA ALA A 459 2.44 2.91 14.90
C ALA A 459 3.20 3.02 13.56
N HIS A 460 3.12 4.18 12.89
CA HIS A 460 3.79 4.46 11.64
C HIS A 460 4.06 5.96 11.48
N VAL A 461 5.15 6.27 10.78
CA VAL A 461 5.48 7.56 10.18
C VAL A 461 6.34 7.30 8.95
N MET A 462 6.17 8.10 7.90
CA MET A 462 7.00 7.99 6.70
C MET A 462 8.49 8.19 7.03
N PHE A 463 9.38 7.39 6.41
CA PHE A 463 10.82 7.47 6.64
C PHE A 463 11.53 8.50 5.73
N GLY A 464 10.82 9.02 4.74
CA GLY A 464 11.33 10.07 3.84
C GLY A 464 11.43 11.43 4.55
N GLY A 465 12.65 11.88 4.83
CA GLY A 465 12.91 13.12 5.54
C GLY A 465 12.73 13.08 7.07
N LEU A 466 12.24 11.96 7.61
CA LEU A 466 12.09 11.72 9.05
C LEU A 466 12.87 10.49 9.47
N THR A 467 13.30 10.47 10.72
CA THR A 467 13.87 9.29 11.39
C THR A 467 13.21 9.09 12.73
N HIS A 468 13.41 7.92 13.33
CA HIS A 468 12.85 7.59 14.64
C HIS A 468 13.72 6.58 15.39
N GLU A 469 13.62 6.63 16.70
CA GLU A 469 14.40 5.80 17.61
C GLU A 469 14.38 4.29 17.26
N PRO A 470 13.24 3.62 17.02
CA PRO A 470 13.22 2.19 16.72
C PRO A 470 14.06 1.80 15.49
N ALA A 471 14.07 2.58 14.42
CA ALA A 471 14.89 2.28 13.24
C ALA A 471 16.39 2.41 13.53
N VAL A 472 16.78 3.46 14.25
CA VAL A 472 18.17 3.67 14.66
C VAL A 472 18.63 2.57 15.61
N GLU A 473 17.82 2.22 16.60
CA GLU A 473 18.10 1.17 17.57
C GLU A 473 18.18 -0.22 16.95
N LEU A 474 17.35 -0.51 15.93
CA LEU A 474 17.44 -1.75 15.18
C LEU A 474 18.77 -1.80 14.39
N GLY A 475 19.16 -0.71 13.74
CA GLY A 475 20.44 -0.61 13.04
C GLY A 475 21.64 -0.84 13.96
N LYS A 476 21.63 -0.22 15.16
CA LYS A 476 22.68 -0.42 16.17
C LYS A 476 22.80 -1.87 16.66
N ARG A 477 21.68 -2.62 16.71
CA ARG A 477 21.70 -4.03 17.09
C ARG A 477 22.11 -4.95 15.96
N LEU A 478 21.73 -4.59 14.75
CA LEU A 478 21.95 -5.43 13.58
C LEU A 478 23.40 -5.36 13.06
N LEU A 479 23.94 -4.15 12.89
CA LEU A 479 25.28 -3.98 12.29
C LEU A 479 26.40 -4.72 13.01
N PRO A 480 26.47 -4.80 14.37
CA PRO A 480 27.52 -5.56 15.04
C PRO A 480 27.46 -7.09 14.82
N LEU A 481 26.32 -7.62 14.38
CA LEU A 481 26.14 -9.04 14.07
C LEU A 481 26.60 -9.40 12.67
N LEU A 482 26.78 -8.40 11.79
CA LEU A 482 27.08 -8.58 10.37
C LEU A 482 28.59 -8.46 10.10
N PRO A 483 29.08 -8.96 8.94
CA PRO A 483 30.42 -8.70 8.46
C PRO A 483 30.76 -7.20 8.45
N ASP A 484 31.98 -6.87 8.83
CA ASP A 484 32.45 -5.50 9.07
C ASP A 484 32.46 -4.57 7.84
N ASN A 485 32.35 -5.13 6.63
CA ASN A 485 32.22 -4.37 5.37
C ASN A 485 30.79 -3.87 5.12
N LEU A 486 29.77 -4.45 5.76
CA LEU A 486 28.37 -4.06 5.63
C LEU A 486 28.06 -2.90 6.56
N LYS A 487 27.61 -1.76 6.01
CA LYS A 487 27.49 -0.49 6.76
C LYS A 487 26.14 0.22 6.59
N HIS A 488 25.48 0.05 5.45
CA HIS A 488 24.30 0.83 5.07
C HIS A 488 23.07 -0.07 5.02
N ILE A 489 22.08 0.21 5.88
CA ILE A 489 20.83 -0.57 5.99
C ILE A 489 19.73 0.16 5.25
N PHE A 490 19.10 -0.55 4.32
CA PHE A 490 17.84 -0.16 3.69
C PHE A 490 16.73 -1.08 4.22
N TYR A 491 15.81 -0.56 5.01
CA TYR A 491 14.66 -1.31 5.49
C TYR A 491 13.65 -1.54 4.38
N ALA A 492 13.07 -2.73 4.31
CA ALA A 492 12.11 -3.15 3.32
C ALA A 492 10.89 -3.83 3.96
N ASP A 493 9.76 -3.84 3.25
CA ASP A 493 8.50 -4.34 3.79
C ASP A 493 8.44 -5.86 3.87
N SER A 494 9.17 -6.55 2.98
CA SER A 494 9.21 -8.01 2.92
C SER A 494 10.53 -8.50 2.35
N GLY A 495 10.80 -9.82 2.48
CA GLY A 495 11.97 -10.45 1.88
C GLY A 495 12.06 -10.25 0.37
N SER A 496 10.94 -10.41 -0.36
CA SER A 496 10.91 -10.17 -1.81
C SER A 496 11.31 -8.74 -2.17
N VAL A 497 10.83 -7.74 -1.41
CA VAL A 497 11.21 -6.33 -1.59
C VAL A 497 12.68 -6.10 -1.25
N SER A 498 13.22 -6.76 -0.21
CA SER A 498 14.65 -6.69 0.11
C SER A 498 15.52 -7.18 -1.06
N VAL A 499 15.11 -8.26 -1.71
CA VAL A 499 15.81 -8.75 -2.92
C VAL A 499 15.68 -7.76 -4.08
N GLU A 500 14.49 -7.21 -4.34
CA GLU A 500 14.30 -6.15 -5.36
C GLU A 500 15.24 -4.97 -5.14
N VAL A 501 15.39 -4.56 -3.88
CA VAL A 501 16.31 -3.48 -3.49
C VAL A 501 17.76 -3.87 -3.78
N ALA A 502 18.18 -5.09 -3.43
CA ALA A 502 19.53 -5.61 -3.69
C ALA A 502 19.87 -5.63 -5.19
N LEU A 503 18.92 -6.14 -6.02
CA LEU A 503 19.10 -6.17 -7.47
C LEU A 503 19.22 -4.75 -8.05
N LYS A 504 18.38 -3.83 -7.61
CA LYS A 504 18.43 -2.42 -8.03
C LYS A 504 19.73 -1.74 -7.60
N MET A 505 20.19 -1.97 -6.36
CA MET A 505 21.47 -1.46 -5.88
C MET A 505 22.64 -1.91 -6.77
N ALA A 506 22.65 -3.19 -7.14
CA ALA A 506 23.72 -3.74 -7.99
C ALA A 506 23.70 -3.13 -9.41
N VAL A 507 22.53 -2.96 -10.01
CA VAL A 507 22.40 -2.35 -11.35
C VAL A 507 22.79 -0.88 -11.29
N GLN A 508 22.31 -0.14 -10.29
CA GLN A 508 22.63 1.28 -10.13
C GLN A 508 24.12 1.51 -9.83
N TYR A 509 24.74 0.65 -9.00
CA TYR A 509 26.19 0.69 -8.75
C TYR A 509 27.00 0.67 -10.06
N TRP A 510 26.69 -0.26 -10.97
CA TRP A 510 27.41 -0.37 -12.23
C TRP A 510 27.10 0.78 -13.20
N ALA A 511 25.86 1.25 -13.23
CA ALA A 511 25.51 2.43 -14.03
C ALA A 511 26.28 3.66 -13.55
N SER A 512 26.41 3.85 -12.23
CA SER A 512 27.17 4.96 -11.61
C SER A 512 28.67 4.86 -11.90
N LYS A 513 29.18 3.64 -12.01
CA LYS A 513 30.59 3.38 -12.42
C LYS A 513 30.84 3.48 -13.94
N GLY A 514 29.86 3.99 -14.71
CA GLY A 514 30.00 4.12 -16.16
C GLY A 514 29.90 2.80 -16.94
N ARG A 515 29.36 1.73 -16.31
CA ARG A 515 29.18 0.40 -16.90
C ARG A 515 27.70 0.00 -16.95
N PRO A 516 26.80 0.77 -17.62
CA PRO A 516 25.34 0.55 -17.60
C PRO A 516 24.92 -0.75 -18.30
N GLY A 517 25.80 -1.42 -19.04
CA GLY A 517 25.56 -2.73 -19.65
C GLY A 517 25.57 -3.89 -18.65
N LYS A 518 26.06 -3.71 -17.41
CA LYS A 518 26.03 -4.72 -16.35
C LYS A 518 24.65 -4.75 -15.66
N THR A 519 23.71 -5.47 -16.25
CA THR A 519 22.30 -5.51 -15.79
C THR A 519 21.79 -6.92 -15.51
N ARG A 520 22.58 -7.94 -15.85
CA ARG A 520 22.19 -9.32 -15.67
C ARG A 520 22.70 -9.88 -14.35
N PHE A 521 21.99 -10.87 -13.84
CA PHE A 521 22.38 -11.61 -12.65
C PHE A 521 22.72 -13.06 -13.00
N LEU A 522 23.60 -13.64 -12.20
CA LEU A 522 23.93 -15.06 -12.26
C LEU A 522 23.50 -15.72 -10.95
N THR A 523 22.80 -16.85 -11.03
CA THR A 523 22.29 -17.57 -9.86
C THR A 523 22.30 -19.07 -10.10
N PRO A 524 22.52 -19.91 -9.07
CA PRO A 524 22.35 -21.35 -9.21
C PRO A 524 20.87 -21.73 -9.27
N LYS A 525 20.52 -22.73 -10.08
CA LYS A 525 19.20 -23.37 -10.06
C LYS A 525 18.86 -23.86 -8.65
N GLY A 526 17.58 -24.01 -8.35
CA GLY A 526 17.10 -24.35 -7.02
C GLY A 526 17.07 -23.18 -6.04
N GLY A 527 17.36 -21.94 -6.47
CA GLY A 527 17.22 -20.73 -5.66
C GLY A 527 15.78 -20.23 -5.61
N TYR A 528 15.40 -19.65 -4.46
CA TYR A 528 14.14 -18.93 -4.27
C TYR A 528 14.38 -17.63 -3.50
N HIS A 529 13.95 -16.52 -4.09
CA HIS A 529 14.24 -15.18 -3.59
C HIS A 529 13.02 -14.32 -3.37
N GLY A 530 11.81 -14.85 -3.59
CA GLY A 530 10.54 -14.17 -3.40
C GLY A 530 9.61 -14.18 -4.60
N ASP A 531 8.44 -13.57 -4.46
CA ASP A 531 7.32 -13.65 -5.41
C ASP A 531 7.07 -12.34 -6.18
N THR A 532 7.88 -11.29 -6.00
CA THR A 532 7.84 -10.08 -6.83
C THR A 532 8.63 -10.27 -8.12
N GLN A 533 8.37 -9.46 -9.15
CA GLN A 533 8.92 -9.71 -10.50
C GLN A 533 10.45 -9.80 -10.55
N GLY A 534 11.18 -8.89 -9.91
CA GLY A 534 12.64 -8.97 -9.87
C GLY A 534 13.12 -10.17 -9.06
N ALA A 535 12.54 -10.44 -7.90
CA ALA A 535 12.88 -11.61 -7.09
C ALA A 535 12.57 -12.91 -7.84
N MET A 536 11.41 -13.03 -8.51
CA MET A 536 11.07 -14.17 -9.36
C MET A 536 12.07 -14.37 -10.50
N SER A 537 12.60 -13.29 -11.08
CA SER A 537 13.52 -13.36 -12.22
C SER A 537 14.85 -14.05 -11.90
N VAL A 538 15.23 -14.10 -10.63
CA VAL A 538 16.43 -14.76 -10.11
C VAL A 538 16.13 -16.08 -9.38
N CYS A 539 14.86 -16.51 -9.32
CA CYS A 539 14.46 -17.84 -8.86
C CYS A 539 14.64 -18.90 -9.96
N ASP A 540 14.71 -20.17 -9.57
CA ASP A 540 14.83 -21.29 -10.53
C ASP A 540 13.73 -21.25 -11.60
N PRO A 541 14.05 -21.06 -12.88
CA PRO A 541 13.08 -20.90 -13.94
C PRO A 541 12.43 -22.22 -14.40
N VAL A 542 12.99 -23.37 -14.02
CA VAL A 542 12.56 -24.69 -14.50
C VAL A 542 11.81 -25.46 -13.42
N ASN A 543 12.39 -25.53 -12.23
CA ASN A 543 11.85 -26.32 -11.10
C ASN A 543 11.23 -25.43 -10.04
N GLY A 544 11.25 -24.11 -10.25
CA GLY A 544 10.71 -23.13 -9.33
C GLY A 544 9.19 -22.98 -9.41
N MET A 545 8.61 -22.28 -8.46
CA MET A 545 7.17 -22.01 -8.38
C MET A 545 6.69 -20.98 -9.42
N HIS A 546 7.63 -20.32 -10.13
CA HIS A 546 7.35 -19.17 -11.00
C HIS A 546 7.47 -19.47 -12.51
N THR A 547 7.52 -20.73 -12.91
CA THR A 547 7.66 -21.13 -14.33
C THR A 547 6.60 -20.53 -15.25
N LEU A 548 5.39 -20.34 -14.73
CA LEU A 548 4.29 -19.70 -15.46
C LEU A 548 4.61 -18.26 -15.91
N PHE A 549 5.44 -17.53 -15.15
CA PHE A 549 5.74 -16.11 -15.38
C PHE A 549 7.03 -15.88 -16.20
N THR A 550 7.73 -16.92 -16.61
CA THR A 550 9.03 -16.80 -17.33
C THR A 550 8.98 -15.98 -18.62
N GLY A 551 7.79 -15.87 -19.23
CA GLY A 551 7.57 -15.04 -20.43
C GLY A 551 7.66 -13.55 -20.23
N ILE A 552 7.41 -13.06 -19.01
CA ILE A 552 7.38 -11.63 -18.67
C ILE A 552 8.55 -11.19 -17.78
N LEU A 553 9.34 -12.14 -17.26
CA LEU A 553 10.44 -11.84 -16.37
C LEU A 553 11.71 -11.47 -17.15
N PRO A 554 12.57 -10.57 -16.60
CA PRO A 554 13.91 -10.36 -17.12
C PRO A 554 14.70 -11.67 -17.22
N LYS A 555 15.44 -11.82 -18.30
CA LYS A 555 16.24 -13.06 -18.55
C LYS A 555 17.63 -12.93 -17.94
N HIS A 556 17.86 -13.67 -16.89
CA HIS A 556 19.14 -13.79 -16.21
C HIS A 556 19.87 -15.09 -16.56
N LEU A 557 21.03 -15.33 -15.97
CA LEU A 557 21.84 -16.53 -16.20
C LEU A 557 21.66 -17.51 -15.05
N PHE A 558 21.49 -18.77 -15.39
CA PHE A 558 21.35 -19.85 -14.43
C PHE A 558 22.38 -20.92 -14.69
N VAL A 559 23.01 -21.40 -13.62
CA VAL A 559 23.91 -22.55 -13.64
C VAL A 559 23.34 -23.68 -12.80
N GLU A 560 23.87 -24.89 -12.95
CA GLU A 560 23.47 -25.98 -12.08
C GLU A 560 23.76 -25.65 -10.62
N ARG A 561 22.88 -26.14 -9.72
CA ARG A 561 23.06 -25.95 -8.29
C ARG A 561 24.34 -26.59 -7.79
N PRO A 562 24.92 -26.12 -6.67
CA PRO A 562 26.10 -26.76 -6.08
C PRO A 562 25.87 -28.26 -5.87
N SER A 563 26.70 -29.08 -6.48
CA SER A 563 26.58 -30.55 -6.40
C SER A 563 27.17 -31.11 -5.10
N CYS A 564 28.19 -30.42 -4.56
CA CYS A 564 28.89 -30.84 -3.35
C CYS A 564 28.03 -30.64 -2.09
N ARG A 565 27.76 -31.73 -1.38
CA ARG A 565 26.94 -31.74 -0.16
C ARG A 565 27.67 -31.09 1.01
N PHE A 566 26.90 -30.56 1.98
CA PHE A 566 27.44 -29.90 3.18
C PHE A 566 28.37 -30.82 3.99
N ASP A 567 28.00 -32.04 4.12
CA ASP A 567 28.67 -33.09 4.94
C ASP A 567 29.66 -33.97 4.19
N SER A 568 29.91 -33.66 2.89
CA SER A 568 30.84 -34.41 2.04
C SER A 568 32.17 -33.67 1.93
N PRO A 569 33.27 -34.33 1.57
CA PRO A 569 34.50 -33.64 1.18
C PRO A 569 34.24 -32.68 0.01
N PHE A 570 34.86 -31.50 0.06
CA PHE A 570 34.65 -30.51 -0.99
C PHE A 570 35.23 -31.02 -2.34
N ASP A 571 34.39 -30.93 -3.36
CA ASP A 571 34.78 -31.17 -4.74
C ASP A 571 34.88 -29.81 -5.47
N PRO A 572 36.10 -29.38 -5.87
CA PRO A 572 36.31 -28.13 -6.62
C PRO A 572 35.54 -28.04 -7.94
N ASP A 573 35.25 -29.19 -8.56
CA ASP A 573 34.52 -29.25 -9.82
C ASP A 573 33.06 -28.85 -9.65
N SER A 574 32.51 -28.87 -8.42
CA SER A 574 31.18 -28.35 -8.13
C SER A 574 31.05 -26.85 -8.45
N LEU A 575 32.16 -26.09 -8.43
CA LEU A 575 32.19 -24.66 -8.74
C LEU A 575 32.37 -24.38 -10.25
N ARG A 576 32.72 -25.38 -11.05
CA ARG A 576 33.01 -25.23 -12.49
C ARG A 576 31.87 -24.55 -13.27
N PRO A 577 30.59 -24.95 -13.13
CA PRO A 577 29.49 -24.29 -13.85
C PRO A 577 29.39 -22.78 -13.57
N MET A 578 29.66 -22.38 -12.32
CA MET A 578 29.65 -20.99 -11.92
C MET A 578 30.84 -20.23 -12.50
N ARG A 579 32.04 -20.80 -12.42
CA ARG A 579 33.28 -20.25 -13.01
C ARG A 579 33.13 -20.02 -14.51
N ASP A 580 32.72 -21.05 -15.26
CA ASP A 580 32.57 -20.98 -16.71
C ASP A 580 31.55 -19.94 -17.15
N ALA A 581 30.50 -19.72 -16.36
CA ALA A 581 29.49 -18.70 -16.61
C ALA A 581 30.02 -17.29 -16.33
N ILE A 582 30.74 -17.10 -15.23
CA ILE A 582 31.37 -15.82 -14.89
C ILE A 582 32.39 -15.43 -15.96
N GLU A 583 33.33 -16.33 -16.31
CA GLU A 583 34.38 -16.08 -17.31
C GLU A 583 33.78 -15.68 -18.67
N ARG A 584 32.67 -16.29 -19.08
CA ARG A 584 32.01 -15.96 -20.36
C ARG A 584 31.17 -14.70 -20.36
N HIS A 585 30.67 -14.28 -19.22
CA HIS A 585 29.61 -13.25 -19.18
C HIS A 585 29.89 -12.09 -18.22
N ALA A 586 31.06 -12.01 -17.57
CA ALA A 586 31.39 -11.00 -16.55
C ALA A 586 31.07 -9.58 -16.99
N GLU A 587 31.28 -9.24 -18.29
CA GLU A 587 31.03 -7.89 -18.82
C GLU A 587 29.56 -7.45 -18.76
N GLY A 588 28.63 -8.37 -18.78
CA GLY A 588 27.18 -8.08 -18.69
C GLY A 588 26.56 -8.39 -17.33
N LEU A 589 27.35 -8.97 -16.40
CA LEU A 589 26.87 -9.34 -15.08
C LEU A 589 27.01 -8.19 -14.07
N ALA A 590 25.91 -7.86 -13.39
CA ALA A 590 25.91 -6.93 -12.26
C ALA A 590 26.34 -7.64 -10.97
N ALA A 591 25.80 -8.82 -10.72
CA ALA A 591 26.09 -9.57 -9.51
C ALA A 591 25.81 -11.08 -9.68
N VAL A 592 26.34 -11.84 -8.74
CA VAL A 592 25.87 -13.18 -8.42
C VAL A 592 24.93 -13.08 -7.21
N ILE A 593 23.80 -13.81 -7.24
CA ILE A 593 22.86 -13.87 -6.10
C ILE A 593 22.60 -15.34 -5.75
N LEU A 594 22.57 -15.67 -4.45
CA LEU A 594 22.24 -17.01 -3.96
C LEU A 594 21.85 -17.02 -2.47
N GLU A 595 21.13 -18.07 -2.06
CA GLU A 595 20.93 -18.43 -0.65
C GLU A 595 22.20 -19.14 -0.12
N PRO A 596 22.78 -18.73 1.03
CA PRO A 596 24.01 -19.36 1.53
C PRO A 596 23.72 -20.68 2.23
N ILE A 597 24.50 -21.71 1.90
CA ILE A 597 24.51 -23.04 2.54
C ILE A 597 23.22 -23.84 2.30
N VAL A 598 22.04 -23.22 2.38
CA VAL A 598 20.73 -23.88 2.26
C VAL A 598 19.90 -23.21 1.18
N GLN A 599 19.64 -23.91 0.09
CA GLN A 599 18.59 -23.54 -0.84
C GLN A 599 17.26 -24.06 -0.30
N GLY A 600 16.44 -23.15 0.30
CA GLY A 600 15.26 -23.51 1.08
C GLY A 600 14.13 -24.06 0.21
N ALA A 601 13.35 -23.21 -0.42
CA ALA A 601 12.20 -23.60 -1.26
C ALA A 601 12.60 -24.40 -2.50
N GLY A 602 13.86 -24.31 -2.92
CA GLY A 602 14.44 -25.10 -4.00
C GLY A 602 14.74 -26.57 -3.66
N GLY A 603 14.22 -27.06 -2.55
CA GLY A 603 14.32 -28.48 -2.19
C GLY A 603 15.07 -28.75 -0.89
N MET A 604 15.27 -27.77 -0.04
CA MET A 604 16.02 -27.88 1.22
C MET A 604 17.41 -28.48 1.00
N TRP A 605 18.11 -27.99 -0.01
CA TRP A 605 19.40 -28.52 -0.43
C TRP A 605 20.54 -27.88 0.37
N PHE A 606 21.36 -28.70 1.05
CA PHE A 606 22.51 -28.24 1.84
C PHE A 606 23.80 -28.48 1.05
N TYR A 607 24.61 -27.42 0.86
CA TYR A 607 25.82 -27.48 0.08
C TYR A 607 27.05 -26.99 0.85
N HIS A 608 28.23 -27.39 0.39
CA HIS A 608 29.49 -27.25 1.09
C HIS A 608 29.93 -25.76 1.21
N PRO A 609 30.42 -25.31 2.38
CA PRO A 609 30.85 -23.90 2.58
C PRO A 609 31.98 -23.45 1.64
N ASP A 610 32.86 -24.34 1.22
CA ASP A 610 33.98 -24.00 0.29
C ASP A 610 33.47 -23.59 -1.11
N TYR A 611 32.23 -23.96 -1.49
CA TYR A 611 31.62 -23.40 -2.68
C TYR A 611 31.46 -21.87 -2.57
N LEU A 612 31.00 -21.38 -1.42
CA LEU A 612 30.86 -19.92 -1.18
C LEU A 612 32.23 -19.20 -1.14
N ARG A 613 33.26 -19.86 -0.54
CA ARG A 613 34.62 -19.31 -0.52
C ARG A 613 35.19 -19.17 -1.93
N GLY A 614 35.04 -20.22 -2.75
CA GLY A 614 35.45 -20.21 -4.14
C GLY A 614 34.65 -19.18 -4.97
N LEU A 615 33.36 -19.07 -4.73
CA LEU A 615 32.51 -18.08 -5.42
C LEU A 615 32.92 -16.63 -5.08
N ARG A 616 33.17 -16.32 -3.81
CA ARG A 616 33.63 -14.96 -3.42
C ARG A 616 34.91 -14.61 -4.17
N LYS A 617 35.87 -15.54 -4.23
CA LYS A 617 37.13 -15.34 -4.96
C LYS A 617 36.90 -15.08 -6.45
N LEU A 618 36.01 -15.85 -7.10
CA LEU A 618 35.64 -15.60 -8.49
C LEU A 618 34.97 -14.24 -8.71
N CYS A 619 34.10 -13.82 -7.80
CA CYS A 619 33.49 -12.48 -7.87
C CYS A 619 34.54 -11.37 -7.73
N ASP A 620 35.52 -11.54 -6.84
CA ASP A 620 36.62 -10.57 -6.65
C ASP A 620 37.53 -10.51 -7.89
N GLU A 621 37.88 -11.65 -8.47
CA GLU A 621 38.74 -11.75 -9.67
C GLU A 621 38.09 -11.10 -10.91
N HIS A 622 36.77 -11.10 -10.99
CA HIS A 622 35.99 -10.60 -12.14
C HIS A 622 35.23 -9.31 -11.87
N GLU A 623 35.53 -8.62 -10.78
CA GLU A 623 34.83 -7.38 -10.38
C GLU A 623 33.30 -7.53 -10.39
N LEU A 624 32.77 -8.55 -9.75
CA LEU A 624 31.34 -8.79 -9.62
C LEU A 624 30.87 -8.59 -8.18
N LEU A 625 29.69 -8.00 -8.03
CA LEU A 625 29.06 -7.94 -6.72
C LEU A 625 28.50 -9.31 -6.32
N LEU A 626 28.54 -9.62 -5.04
CA LEU A 626 27.94 -10.81 -4.45
C LEU A 626 26.79 -10.42 -3.54
N ILE A 627 25.58 -10.85 -3.91
CA ILE A 627 24.36 -10.70 -3.14
C ILE A 627 24.06 -12.01 -2.43
N VAL A 628 23.90 -11.97 -1.12
CA VAL A 628 23.59 -13.14 -0.30
C VAL A 628 22.22 -12.99 0.33
N ASP A 629 21.35 -13.96 0.10
CA ASP A 629 19.99 -13.99 0.62
C ASP A 629 19.92 -14.83 1.90
N GLU A 630 19.96 -14.17 3.04
CA GLU A 630 19.83 -14.77 4.38
C GLU A 630 18.40 -14.65 4.96
N ILE A 631 17.40 -14.33 4.13
CA ILE A 631 16.02 -14.14 4.59
C ILE A 631 15.50 -15.39 5.31
N ALA A 632 15.86 -16.59 4.81
CA ALA A 632 15.44 -17.85 5.41
C ALA A 632 16.49 -18.44 6.35
N THR A 633 17.76 -18.22 6.09
CA THR A 633 18.90 -18.90 6.73
C THR A 633 19.47 -18.16 7.93
N GLY A 634 19.19 -16.84 8.02
CA GLY A 634 19.71 -15.99 9.09
C GLY A 634 19.12 -16.25 10.47
N PHE A 635 19.70 -15.57 11.45
CA PHE A 635 19.27 -15.54 12.85
C PHE A 635 19.29 -16.91 13.53
N GLY A 636 20.31 -17.73 13.27
CA GLY A 636 20.56 -18.97 13.97
C GLY A 636 20.06 -20.24 13.31
N ARG A 637 19.26 -20.15 12.23
CA ARG A 637 18.56 -21.31 11.63
C ARG A 637 19.49 -22.47 11.25
N THR A 638 20.69 -22.19 10.72
CA THR A 638 21.66 -23.20 10.28
C THR A 638 22.68 -23.57 11.36
N GLY A 639 22.56 -23.06 12.60
CA GLY A 639 23.54 -23.26 13.68
C GLY A 639 24.61 -22.18 13.76
N LYS A 640 24.60 -21.19 12.86
CA LYS A 640 25.37 -19.97 12.91
C LYS A 640 24.40 -18.78 12.91
N MET A 641 24.82 -17.61 13.40
CA MET A 641 23.95 -16.40 13.37
C MET A 641 23.50 -16.12 11.95
N PHE A 642 24.42 -16.19 11.00
CA PHE A 642 24.14 -16.16 9.56
C PHE A 642 24.79 -17.35 8.88
N ALA A 643 24.12 -17.95 7.91
CA ALA A 643 24.67 -19.13 7.21
C ALA A 643 25.95 -18.82 6.45
N SER A 644 26.15 -17.60 5.99
CA SER A 644 27.39 -17.11 5.37
C SER A 644 28.62 -17.24 6.27
N GLU A 645 28.45 -17.30 7.61
CA GLU A 645 29.55 -17.50 8.56
C GLU A 645 30.23 -18.87 8.44
N TRP A 646 29.52 -19.90 7.94
CA TRP A 646 30.13 -21.21 7.66
C TRP A 646 31.29 -21.10 6.67
N ALA A 647 31.22 -20.12 5.79
CA ALA A 647 32.26 -19.81 4.80
C ALA A 647 33.16 -18.65 5.21
N GLY A 648 32.88 -17.93 6.30
CA GLY A 648 33.53 -16.65 6.63
C GLY A 648 33.33 -15.62 5.54
N LEU A 649 32.15 -15.61 4.90
CA LEU A 649 31.85 -14.84 3.70
C LEU A 649 31.60 -13.37 4.04
N LYS A 650 32.16 -12.46 3.23
CA LYS A 650 31.88 -11.03 3.25
C LYS A 650 31.17 -10.65 1.95
N PRO A 651 29.83 -10.64 1.90
CA PRO A 651 29.09 -10.25 0.70
C PRO A 651 29.14 -8.74 0.49
N ASP A 652 28.83 -8.28 -0.72
CA ASP A 652 28.67 -6.86 -1.03
C ASP A 652 27.30 -6.35 -0.63
N ILE A 653 26.27 -7.22 -0.75
CA ILE A 653 24.90 -6.92 -0.35
C ILE A 653 24.31 -8.15 0.34
N LEU A 654 23.61 -7.94 1.44
CA LEU A 654 22.97 -8.97 2.25
C LEU A 654 21.46 -8.68 2.40
N CYS A 655 20.62 -9.69 2.13
CA CYS A 655 19.16 -9.59 2.35
C CYS A 655 18.76 -10.34 3.62
N LEU A 656 17.95 -9.70 4.47
CA LEU A 656 17.47 -10.20 5.74
C LEU A 656 15.94 -10.06 5.85
N GLY A 657 15.30 -10.95 6.59
CA GLY A 657 13.84 -10.90 6.78
C GLY A 657 13.36 -11.96 7.76
N LYS A 658 12.12 -12.42 7.61
CA LYS A 658 11.49 -13.50 8.39
C LYS A 658 11.77 -13.43 9.90
N ALA A 659 12.80 -14.15 10.37
CA ALA A 659 13.16 -14.24 11.80
C ALA A 659 13.60 -12.89 12.41
N LEU A 660 13.89 -11.87 11.61
CA LEU A 660 14.26 -10.52 12.07
C LEU A 660 13.26 -9.97 13.09
N THR A 661 11.97 -10.24 12.93
CA THR A 661 10.91 -9.82 13.85
C THR A 661 10.37 -10.95 14.73
N GLY A 662 11.05 -12.09 14.76
CA GLY A 662 10.59 -13.25 15.52
C GLY A 662 9.20 -13.79 15.10
N GLY A 663 8.77 -13.52 13.86
CA GLY A 663 7.48 -13.94 13.32
C GLY A 663 6.27 -13.11 13.77
N THR A 664 6.50 -11.96 14.39
CA THR A 664 5.41 -11.12 14.91
C THR A 664 4.79 -10.26 13.81
N MET A 665 5.61 -9.75 12.88
CA MET A 665 5.14 -8.92 11.76
C MET A 665 6.17 -8.87 10.63
N THR A 666 5.76 -8.33 9.48
CA THR A 666 6.63 -8.19 8.31
C THR A 666 7.66 -7.07 8.51
N LEU A 667 8.90 -7.36 8.19
CA LEU A 667 10.02 -6.43 8.04
C LEU A 667 11.17 -7.18 7.38
N ALA A 668 11.90 -6.50 6.54
CA ALA A 668 13.13 -6.98 5.94
C ALA A 668 14.19 -5.87 5.92
N ALA A 669 15.41 -6.23 5.59
CA ALA A 669 16.48 -5.26 5.41
C ALA A 669 17.42 -5.72 4.30
N THR A 670 17.84 -4.79 3.47
CA THR A 670 18.95 -4.96 2.54
C THR A 670 20.14 -4.18 3.10
N VAL A 671 21.23 -4.86 3.38
CA VAL A 671 22.42 -4.24 3.95
C VAL A 671 23.53 -4.22 2.92
N ALA A 672 23.98 -3.04 2.55
CA ALA A 672 25.04 -2.82 1.56
C ALA A 672 26.37 -2.55 2.22
N SER A 673 27.45 -2.95 1.53
CA SER A 673 28.80 -2.57 1.90
C SER A 673 29.05 -1.08 1.66
N GLU A 674 30.02 -0.53 2.36
CA GLU A 674 30.52 0.84 2.13
C GLU A 674 30.93 1.05 0.65
N ALA A 675 31.52 0.03 0.02
CA ALA A 675 31.92 0.10 -1.38
C ALA A 675 30.72 0.25 -2.33
N VAL A 676 29.63 -0.46 -2.06
CA VAL A 676 28.39 -0.35 -2.87
C VAL A 676 27.77 1.03 -2.69
N ALA A 677 27.66 1.52 -1.47
CA ALA A 677 27.08 2.84 -1.19
C ALA A 677 27.88 3.96 -1.89
N ARG A 678 29.21 3.97 -1.72
CA ARG A 678 30.09 4.96 -2.39
C ARG A 678 30.02 4.85 -3.91
N GLY A 679 29.97 3.61 -4.44
CA GLY A 679 29.85 3.42 -5.88
C GLY A 679 28.56 3.96 -6.47
N ILE A 680 27.45 3.90 -5.74
CA ILE A 680 26.18 4.52 -6.14
C ILE A 680 26.28 6.05 -6.07
N GLU A 681 26.94 6.59 -5.03
CA GLU A 681 27.08 8.04 -4.83
C GLU A 681 27.97 8.73 -5.89
N GLU A 682 28.86 8.00 -6.55
CA GLU A 682 29.69 8.51 -7.65
C GLU A 682 28.91 8.85 -8.94
N ALA A 683 27.60 8.57 -8.97
CA ALA A 683 26.75 8.86 -10.13
C ALA A 683 26.71 10.34 -10.48
N GLY A 684 26.94 10.66 -11.75
CA GLY A 684 26.69 12.00 -12.28
C GLY A 684 25.18 12.33 -12.32
N PRO A 685 24.83 13.60 -12.59
CA PRO A 685 23.41 14.01 -12.66
C PRO A 685 22.56 13.19 -13.62
N GLU A 686 23.14 12.73 -14.74
CA GLU A 686 22.46 11.90 -15.74
C GLU A 686 22.18 10.47 -15.28
N GLN A 687 22.89 9.97 -14.25
CA GLN A 687 22.70 8.66 -13.65
C GLN A 687 21.95 8.74 -12.30
N GLY A 688 21.24 9.82 -12.03
CA GLY A 688 20.46 10.01 -10.81
C GLY A 688 21.17 10.70 -9.65
N GLY A 689 22.40 11.22 -9.86
CA GLY A 689 23.09 12.07 -8.89
C GLY A 689 23.36 11.42 -7.54
N GLY A 690 23.60 10.10 -7.49
CA GLY A 690 23.88 9.38 -6.24
C GLY A 690 22.63 8.99 -5.44
N VAL A 691 21.43 9.36 -5.86
CA VAL A 691 20.18 9.02 -5.18
C VAL A 691 19.74 7.60 -5.53
N PHE A 692 19.51 6.76 -4.50
CA PHE A 692 18.94 5.43 -4.70
C PHE A 692 17.41 5.52 -4.86
N MET A 693 16.92 5.15 -6.04
CA MET A 693 15.52 5.33 -6.44
C MET A 693 14.63 4.18 -5.98
N HIS A 694 14.41 4.08 -4.67
CA HIS A 694 13.44 3.18 -4.03
C HIS A 694 13.00 3.74 -2.68
N GLY A 695 11.71 3.69 -2.36
CA GLY A 695 11.17 4.21 -1.10
C GLY A 695 9.74 3.76 -0.87
N PRO A 696 9.52 2.56 -0.28
CA PRO A 696 8.18 2.08 0.03
C PRO A 696 7.54 2.89 1.17
N THR A 697 6.21 2.98 1.16
CA THR A 697 5.44 3.77 2.15
C THR A 697 5.73 3.37 3.59
N PHE A 698 5.85 2.06 3.87
CA PHE A 698 6.09 1.53 5.21
C PHE A 698 7.56 1.26 5.52
N MET A 699 8.49 1.78 4.72
CA MET A 699 9.92 1.65 4.96
C MET A 699 10.30 2.06 6.38
N GLY A 700 11.05 1.20 7.07
CA GLY A 700 11.48 1.47 8.44
C GLY A 700 10.31 1.65 9.41
N ASN A 701 9.18 0.93 9.21
CA ASN A 701 8.01 1.06 10.08
C ASN A 701 8.40 1.01 11.58
N PRO A 702 8.06 2.03 12.39
CA PRO A 702 8.49 2.12 13.79
C PRO A 702 8.08 0.92 14.63
N LEU A 703 6.86 0.41 14.41
CA LEU A 703 6.35 -0.75 15.14
C LEU A 703 7.14 -2.01 14.80
N ALA A 704 7.39 -2.25 13.51
CA ALA A 704 8.18 -3.39 13.04
C ALA A 704 9.64 -3.31 13.51
N CYS A 705 10.25 -2.12 13.48
CA CYS A 705 11.61 -1.91 13.98
C CYS A 705 11.71 -2.15 15.49
N ALA A 706 10.74 -1.70 16.28
CA ALA A 706 10.71 -1.95 17.72
C ALA A 706 10.60 -3.44 18.04
N VAL A 707 9.79 -4.17 17.29
CA VAL A 707 9.68 -5.63 17.41
C VAL A 707 10.97 -6.31 16.97
N GLY A 708 11.61 -5.84 15.89
CA GLY A 708 12.93 -6.32 15.45
C GLY A 708 14.00 -6.14 16.54
N CYS A 709 14.04 -4.98 17.20
CA CYS A 709 14.92 -4.75 18.36
C CYS A 709 14.69 -5.78 19.45
N ALA A 710 13.43 -5.97 19.85
CA ALA A 710 13.06 -6.91 20.90
C ALA A 710 13.40 -8.37 20.52
N SER A 711 13.23 -8.74 19.25
CA SER A 711 13.60 -10.07 18.75
C SER A 711 15.11 -10.31 18.81
N LEU A 712 15.91 -9.33 18.39
CA LEU A 712 17.38 -9.44 18.44
C LEU A 712 17.89 -9.45 19.90
N ASP A 713 17.35 -8.61 20.77
CA ASP A 713 17.70 -8.60 22.19
C ASP A 713 17.38 -9.96 22.85
N LEU A 714 16.21 -10.53 22.54
CA LEU A 714 15.79 -11.82 23.05
C LEU A 714 16.66 -12.96 22.50
N LEU A 715 17.03 -12.94 21.23
CA LEU A 715 17.93 -13.93 20.63
C LEU A 715 19.30 -13.88 21.30
N ASN A 716 19.91 -12.69 21.38
CA ASN A 716 21.25 -12.49 21.95
C ASN A 716 21.32 -12.83 23.46
N ALA A 717 20.25 -12.60 24.20
CA ALA A 717 20.17 -12.93 25.63
C ALA A 717 19.92 -14.43 25.89
N SER A 718 19.58 -15.22 24.88
CA SER A 718 19.24 -16.64 25.01
C SER A 718 20.40 -17.54 24.58
N PRO A 719 20.50 -18.77 25.14
CA PRO A 719 21.47 -19.78 24.68
C PRO A 719 20.97 -20.42 23.37
N TRP A 720 20.67 -19.59 22.37
CA TRP A 720 20.06 -20.05 21.12
C TRP A 720 20.92 -21.09 20.38
N ALA A 721 22.24 -20.93 20.39
CA ALA A 721 23.15 -21.84 19.69
C ALA A 721 23.09 -23.25 20.29
N GLU A 722 23.05 -23.35 21.62
CA GLU A 722 22.92 -24.64 22.32
C GLU A 722 21.54 -25.26 22.06
N ARG A 723 20.49 -24.45 22.03
CA ARG A 723 19.13 -24.92 21.72
C ARG A 723 19.05 -25.45 20.29
N VAL A 724 19.59 -24.71 19.32
CA VAL A 724 19.61 -25.11 17.90
C VAL A 724 20.43 -26.39 17.72
N GLU A 725 21.56 -26.54 18.41
CA GLU A 725 22.33 -27.79 18.40
C GLU A 725 21.57 -28.96 19.06
N GLY A 726 20.84 -28.70 20.14
CA GLY A 726 19.94 -29.69 20.74
C GLY A 726 18.84 -30.14 19.79
N ILE A 727 18.25 -29.20 19.05
CA ILE A 727 17.25 -29.46 18.00
C ILE A 727 17.89 -30.30 16.87
N ARG A 728 19.08 -29.92 16.39
CA ARG A 728 19.80 -30.66 15.34
C ARG A 728 19.98 -32.13 15.70
N ARG A 729 20.46 -32.39 16.92
CA ARG A 729 20.63 -33.78 17.43
C ARG A 729 19.31 -34.53 17.52
N GLY A 730 18.26 -33.88 18.06
CA GLY A 730 16.93 -34.51 18.15
C GLY A 730 16.31 -34.80 16.79
N LEU A 731 16.53 -33.93 15.79
CA LEU A 731 16.10 -34.15 14.41
C LEU A 731 16.88 -35.28 13.74
N GLU A 732 18.21 -35.34 13.95
CA GLU A 732 19.05 -36.38 13.39
C GLU A 732 18.68 -37.76 13.95
N GLU A 733 18.53 -37.86 15.27
CA GLU A 733 18.10 -39.08 15.93
C GLU A 733 16.69 -39.49 15.51
N GLY A 734 15.73 -38.56 15.62
CA GLY A 734 14.31 -38.84 15.41
C GLY A 734 13.95 -39.15 13.94
N LEU A 735 14.68 -38.59 12.97
CA LEU A 735 14.41 -38.82 11.54
C LEU A 735 15.26 -39.98 10.97
N SER A 736 16.27 -40.47 11.72
CA SER A 736 17.17 -41.54 11.24
C SER A 736 16.43 -42.79 10.78
N PRO A 737 15.32 -43.25 11.38
CA PRO A 737 14.60 -44.44 10.93
C PRO A 737 14.10 -44.34 9.48
N CYS A 738 13.86 -43.10 9.01
CA CYS A 738 13.39 -42.89 7.64
C CYS A 738 14.43 -43.33 6.58
N ARG A 739 15.71 -43.44 6.94
CA ARG A 739 16.79 -43.88 6.00
C ARG A 739 16.58 -45.28 5.49
N GLU A 740 15.88 -46.12 6.24
CA GLU A 740 15.65 -47.53 5.91
C GLU A 740 14.43 -47.76 5.02
N PHE A 741 13.61 -46.73 4.77
CA PHE A 741 12.40 -46.88 3.98
C PHE A 741 12.69 -46.76 2.48
N ARG A 742 12.15 -47.71 1.70
CA ARG A 742 12.42 -47.85 0.26
C ARG A 742 12.14 -46.57 -0.55
N GLY A 743 11.13 -45.80 -0.17
CA GLY A 743 10.73 -44.61 -0.88
C GLY A 743 11.44 -43.32 -0.44
N VAL A 744 12.45 -43.43 0.45
CA VAL A 744 13.23 -42.29 0.92
C VAL A 744 14.53 -42.19 0.14
N ARG A 745 14.81 -41.03 -0.40
CA ARG A 745 16.04 -40.71 -1.13
C ARG A 745 17.14 -40.22 -0.24
N ASP A 746 16.79 -39.40 0.73
CA ASP A 746 17.75 -38.73 1.58
C ASP A 746 17.12 -38.25 2.90
N VAL A 747 17.89 -38.31 3.97
CA VAL A 747 17.55 -37.72 5.28
C VAL A 747 18.74 -36.89 5.72
N ARG A 748 18.50 -35.57 5.92
CA ARG A 748 19.55 -34.59 6.22
C ARG A 748 19.13 -33.62 7.28
N THR A 749 20.07 -33.16 8.10
CA THR A 749 19.85 -32.21 9.17
C THR A 749 20.96 -31.15 9.18
N LEU A 750 20.59 -29.89 9.45
CA LEU A 750 21.53 -28.79 9.67
C LEU A 750 20.89 -27.74 10.57
N GLY A 751 21.52 -27.46 11.70
CA GLY A 751 20.94 -26.54 12.67
C GLY A 751 19.52 -26.97 13.08
N ALA A 752 18.58 -26.04 13.05
CA ALA A 752 17.16 -26.31 13.35
C ALA A 752 16.35 -26.65 12.09
N ILE A 753 16.93 -27.45 11.18
CA ILE A 753 16.30 -27.93 9.93
C ILE A 753 16.47 -29.42 9.83
N GLY A 754 15.39 -30.18 9.64
CA GLY A 754 15.40 -31.61 9.35
C GLY A 754 14.55 -31.91 8.12
N VAL A 755 15.04 -32.75 7.22
CA VAL A 755 14.42 -33.04 5.92
C VAL A 755 14.44 -34.54 5.64
N VAL A 756 13.28 -35.06 5.24
CA VAL A 756 13.14 -36.37 4.62
C VAL A 756 12.70 -36.16 3.17
N GLU A 757 13.56 -36.50 2.24
CA GLU A 757 13.26 -36.41 0.81
C GLU A 757 12.79 -37.76 0.28
N VAL A 758 11.60 -37.80 -0.29
CA VAL A 758 10.99 -39.03 -0.83
C VAL A 758 11.10 -39.06 -2.35
N ASP A 759 10.94 -40.25 -2.94
CA ASP A 759 11.15 -40.52 -4.38
C ASP A 759 10.02 -39.94 -5.26
N LYS A 760 8.83 -39.72 -4.73
CA LYS A 760 7.66 -39.18 -5.43
C LYS A 760 7.14 -37.92 -4.75
N PRO A 761 6.54 -36.98 -5.50
CA PRO A 761 5.88 -35.84 -4.89
C PRO A 761 4.82 -36.26 -3.87
N VAL A 762 4.79 -35.59 -2.74
CA VAL A 762 3.84 -35.87 -1.65
C VAL A 762 2.44 -35.37 -1.98
N ASN A 763 1.42 -36.09 -1.54
CA ASN A 763 0.04 -35.59 -1.56
C ASN A 763 -0.20 -34.71 -0.32
N MET A 764 -0.16 -33.40 -0.55
CA MET A 764 -0.28 -32.40 0.51
C MET A 764 -1.60 -32.53 1.28
N ALA A 765 -2.71 -32.73 0.61
CA ALA A 765 -4.03 -32.80 1.25
C ALA A 765 -4.08 -33.97 2.25
N VAL A 766 -3.61 -35.15 1.83
CA VAL A 766 -3.59 -36.34 2.68
C VAL A 766 -2.64 -36.20 3.85
N LEU A 767 -1.41 -35.72 3.60
CA LEU A 767 -0.41 -35.59 4.67
C LEU A 767 -0.76 -34.49 5.67
N GLN A 768 -1.41 -33.41 5.21
CA GLN A 768 -1.82 -32.32 6.10
C GLN A 768 -2.86 -32.83 7.12
N ASP A 769 -3.85 -33.59 6.70
CA ASP A 769 -4.86 -34.18 7.59
C ASP A 769 -4.22 -35.17 8.55
N PHE A 770 -3.34 -36.05 8.05
CA PHE A 770 -2.59 -36.99 8.86
C PHE A 770 -1.77 -36.32 9.99
N PHE A 771 -1.09 -35.20 9.68
CA PHE A 771 -0.32 -34.47 10.69
C PHE A 771 -1.23 -33.77 11.71
N VAL A 772 -2.33 -33.18 11.27
CA VAL A 772 -3.30 -32.55 12.17
C VAL A 772 -3.94 -33.56 13.13
N GLU A 773 -4.24 -34.77 12.67
CA GLU A 773 -4.73 -35.87 13.53
C GLU A 773 -3.74 -36.28 14.60
N ARG A 774 -2.44 -36.17 14.33
CA ARG A 774 -1.37 -36.43 15.30
C ARG A 774 -1.01 -35.25 16.19
N GLY A 775 -1.74 -34.15 16.06
CA GLY A 775 -1.52 -32.93 16.83
C GLY A 775 -0.23 -32.21 16.50
N VAL A 776 0.20 -32.24 15.23
CA VAL A 776 1.36 -31.51 14.74
C VAL A 776 0.99 -30.69 13.49
N TRP A 777 1.68 -29.59 13.28
CA TRP A 777 1.58 -28.76 12.10
C TRP A 777 2.85 -28.89 11.27
N VAL A 778 2.77 -29.63 10.18
CA VAL A 778 3.85 -29.85 9.21
C VAL A 778 3.30 -29.60 7.82
N ARG A 779 3.99 -28.84 7.00
CA ARG A 779 3.58 -28.48 5.64
C ARG A 779 4.62 -28.97 4.62
N PRO A 780 4.56 -30.20 4.17
CA PRO A 780 5.45 -30.74 3.14
C PRO A 780 5.30 -29.97 1.82
N PHE A 781 6.32 -30.04 0.97
CA PHE A 781 6.21 -29.56 -0.41
C PHE A 781 7.01 -30.44 -1.38
N ASN A 782 6.51 -30.60 -2.58
CA ASN A 782 7.10 -31.42 -3.62
C ASN A 782 7.48 -32.81 -3.06
N ARG A 783 8.77 -33.11 -2.86
CA ARG A 783 9.28 -34.38 -2.33
C ARG A 783 9.81 -34.27 -0.90
N ASN A 784 9.68 -33.11 -0.28
CA ASN A 784 10.27 -32.85 1.02
C ASN A 784 9.22 -32.85 2.12
N VAL A 785 9.38 -33.76 3.07
CA VAL A 785 8.73 -33.71 4.38
C VAL A 785 9.76 -33.15 5.34
N TYR A 786 9.53 -31.98 5.91
CA TYR A 786 10.59 -31.27 6.61
C TYR A 786 10.11 -30.54 7.85
N LEU A 787 11.04 -30.29 8.77
CA LEU A 787 10.86 -29.57 10.02
C LEU A 787 11.81 -28.40 10.12
N MET A 788 11.32 -27.32 10.68
CA MET A 788 12.09 -26.15 11.10
C MET A 788 11.42 -25.51 12.32
N PRO A 789 11.44 -26.19 13.47
CA PRO A 789 10.71 -25.78 14.65
C PRO A 789 11.24 -24.48 15.27
N PRO A 790 10.45 -23.80 16.14
CA PRO A 790 10.94 -22.70 16.97
C PRO A 790 12.08 -23.16 17.89
N TYR A 791 13.03 -22.25 18.22
CA TYR A 791 14.19 -22.60 19.05
C TYR A 791 13.83 -22.90 20.52
N CYS A 792 12.64 -22.50 20.93
CA CYS A 792 12.11 -22.78 22.26
C CYS A 792 11.39 -24.13 22.40
N ILE A 793 11.42 -24.98 21.34
CA ILE A 793 10.78 -26.30 21.37
C ILE A 793 11.44 -27.22 22.41
N GLY A 794 10.60 -27.90 23.20
CA GLY A 794 11.08 -28.92 24.11
C GLY A 794 11.36 -30.26 23.45
N PRO A 795 12.16 -31.14 24.09
CA PRO A 795 12.52 -32.47 23.53
C PRO A 795 11.31 -33.35 23.23
N GLU A 796 10.28 -33.29 24.06
CA GLU A 796 9.06 -34.08 23.90
C GLU A 796 8.27 -33.64 22.64
N ASP A 797 8.09 -32.34 22.46
CA ASP A 797 7.43 -31.80 21.29
C ASP A 797 8.22 -32.06 20.01
N LEU A 798 9.55 -31.96 20.08
CA LEU A 798 10.42 -32.29 18.95
C LEU A 798 10.30 -33.78 18.57
N ARG A 799 10.27 -34.67 19.54
CA ARG A 799 10.06 -36.10 19.29
C ARG A 799 8.68 -36.35 18.68
N ARG A 800 7.62 -35.69 19.17
CA ARG A 800 6.28 -35.79 18.57
C ARG A 800 6.27 -35.39 17.10
N LEU A 801 7.03 -34.35 16.72
CA LEU A 801 7.17 -33.94 15.32
C LEU A 801 7.90 -35.00 14.47
N THR A 802 9.00 -35.52 14.97
CA THR A 802 9.78 -36.54 14.24
C THR A 802 9.04 -37.86 14.11
N ASP A 803 8.37 -38.32 15.18
CA ASP A 803 7.54 -39.54 15.15
C ASP A 803 6.42 -39.42 14.13
N ALA A 804 5.75 -38.26 14.06
CA ALA A 804 4.70 -38.01 13.08
C ALA A 804 5.24 -38.08 11.62
N ILE A 805 6.45 -37.59 11.37
CA ILE A 805 7.10 -37.73 10.05
C ILE A 805 7.45 -39.17 9.74
N VAL A 806 8.07 -39.89 10.69
CA VAL A 806 8.43 -41.31 10.52
C VAL A 806 7.19 -42.12 10.20
N ASP A 807 6.09 -41.93 10.93
CA ASP A 807 4.83 -42.64 10.69
C ASP A 807 4.21 -42.29 9.32
N ALA A 808 4.23 -41.00 8.93
CA ALA A 808 3.73 -40.56 7.64
C ALA A 808 4.50 -41.19 6.48
N VAL A 809 5.83 -41.17 6.57
CA VAL A 809 6.71 -41.74 5.54
C VAL A 809 6.60 -43.26 5.51
N ARG A 810 6.55 -43.93 6.65
CA ARG A 810 6.32 -45.37 6.77
C ARG A 810 5.00 -45.78 6.11
N GLY A 811 3.92 -45.08 6.40
CA GLY A 811 2.58 -45.39 5.87
C GLY A 811 2.43 -45.18 4.38
N ALA A 812 3.19 -44.23 3.82
CA ALA A 812 3.07 -43.83 2.42
C ALA A 812 4.13 -44.46 1.50
N TYR A 813 5.29 -44.90 2.03
CA TYR A 813 6.48 -45.26 1.27
C TYR A 813 7.25 -46.50 1.80
N SER A 814 6.71 -47.26 2.72
CA SER A 814 7.32 -48.52 3.22
C SER A 814 7.06 -49.73 2.31
#